data_c62a1e204d922198631e213c756bd745
#
_entry.id   c62a1e204d922198631e213c756bd745
#
_cell.length_a   1.000
_cell.length_b   1.000
_cell.length_c   1.000
_cell.angle_alpha   90.00
_cell.angle_beta   90.00
_cell.angle_gamma   90.00
#
_symmetry.space_group_name_H-M   'P 1'
#
loop_
_entity.id
_entity.type
_entity.pdbx_description
1 polymer ?
#
loop_
_entity_poly.entity_id
_entity_poly.type
_entity_poly.pdbx_seq_one_letter_code
_entity_poly.pdbx_strand_id
1 'polypeptide(L)'
;MTDSTIIYTHTDEAPALATYSFLPVIQAYASKAGINVESRDISLAGRIIAGFPDRLREDQRIDDALAELGELATTPGANIIKLPNISASIPQLKAAIAELQAQGYDLPDYPDDPKSDEDKDVRARYDKVKGSAVNPVLREGNSDRRAPASVKNYAKTHPHRMGAWTADSKTNVATMGVDDFRSTEKSAVIAEPGSLRIELVGDDGTTTVLRESVPVLAGEVVDASVMRVAALREFITAQIARAKAEGVLFSVHLKATMMKVSDPIIFGHVVRAFFPKTFAEYGDVLAAAGLTPNDGLGGILKGLESLPEGAKIKESFDAELAAGPALAMVDSDKGITNLHVPSDVIVDASMPAMIRTSGHMWGPDGQEADTIAVLPDSSYAGVYQVVIDDCRANGAFDPATMGSVPNVGLMAQKAEEYGSHDKTFEIPTTGTVRVVDAAGNAVLEQAVGAGDIFRMCQAKDLPIQDWVKLAVTRARATGAPAVFWLDEDRAHDAQLIAKVKTYLADHDTDGLQIEIMSPEKATAFSLERIRRGEDTISVTGNVLRDYLTDLFPILELGTSAKMLSVVPLMNGGGLFETGAGGSAPKHVQQLVKEDYLRWDSLGEFFALAASFEHLAQSTGNARAQVLAETLDRATATFLNEDKSPSRRLGGIDNRGSHFYLSLYWAQELARQTGDAELADAFAPLAKTLAEQERTIVDELIAVQGKPADIGGYYQPDPAKAAAVMRPSATFNQAIASLA
;
A
#
# COMPACT_ATOMS: atom_id res chain seq x y z
N MET A 1 20.88 -11.93 -27.60
CA MET A 1 20.81 -12.23 -26.16
C MET A 1 20.30 -10.96 -25.56
N THR A 2 19.12 -10.99 -24.96
CA THR A 2 18.62 -9.88 -24.13
C THR A 2 19.61 -9.72 -23.00
N ASP A 3 20.17 -8.52 -22.81
CA ASP A 3 21.11 -8.25 -21.72
C ASP A 3 20.46 -8.61 -20.39
N SER A 4 21.13 -9.45 -19.60
CA SER A 4 20.68 -9.83 -18.25
C SER A 4 20.91 -8.65 -17.29
N THR A 5 20.03 -7.65 -17.37
CA THR A 5 20.15 -6.42 -16.57
C THR A 5 19.01 -6.29 -15.58
N ILE A 6 19.35 -5.95 -14.34
CA ILE A 6 18.42 -5.57 -13.27
C ILE A 6 18.58 -4.08 -13.01
N ILE A 7 17.47 -3.35 -12.95
CA ILE A 7 17.44 -1.95 -12.50
C ILE A 7 17.10 -1.92 -11.02
N TYR A 8 18.05 -1.49 -10.19
CA TYR A 8 17.84 -1.24 -8.77
C TYR A 8 17.64 0.27 -8.57
N THR A 9 16.42 0.69 -8.26
CA THR A 9 16.12 2.13 -8.23
C THR A 9 16.82 2.85 -7.08
N HIS A 10 17.43 4.01 -7.38
CA HIS A 10 17.78 5.00 -6.35
C HIS A 10 16.52 5.77 -5.95
N THR A 11 16.34 6.00 -4.66
CA THR A 11 15.10 6.54 -4.11
C THR A 11 15.36 7.57 -3.01
N ASP A 12 14.43 7.70 -2.05
CA ASP A 12 14.44 8.69 -0.99
C ASP A 12 14.74 8.05 0.39
N GLU A 13 15.19 8.85 1.32
CA GLU A 13 15.22 8.59 2.76
C GLU A 13 16.00 7.31 3.15
N ALA A 14 15.50 6.56 4.14
CA ALA A 14 16.18 5.38 4.65
C ALA A 14 16.45 4.29 3.60
N PRO A 15 15.54 3.96 2.67
CA PRO A 15 15.83 3.02 1.58
C PRO A 15 16.97 3.49 0.67
N ALA A 16 17.06 4.78 0.38
CA ALA A 16 18.17 5.35 -0.40
C ALA A 16 19.51 5.20 0.33
N LEU A 17 19.53 5.46 1.62
CA LEU A 17 20.73 5.28 2.45
C LEU A 17 21.14 3.81 2.54
N ALA A 18 20.20 2.90 2.76
CA ALA A 18 20.43 1.45 2.74
C ALA A 18 21.07 0.98 1.43
N THR A 19 20.70 1.59 0.30
CA THR A 19 21.25 1.27 -1.03
C THR A 19 22.76 1.48 -1.10
N TYR A 20 23.32 2.49 -0.45
CA TYR A 20 24.78 2.71 -0.40
C TYR A 20 25.54 1.53 0.21
N SER A 21 24.93 0.83 1.18
CA SER A 21 25.50 -0.36 1.79
C SER A 21 25.25 -1.63 0.97
N PHE A 22 24.05 -1.78 0.39
CA PHE A 22 23.62 -3.05 -0.19
C PHE A 22 23.91 -3.19 -1.68
N LEU A 23 23.77 -2.13 -2.48
CA LEU A 23 23.98 -2.19 -3.94
C LEU A 23 25.37 -2.71 -4.35
N PRO A 24 26.50 -2.33 -3.69
CA PRO A 24 27.81 -2.91 -4.00
C PRO A 24 27.88 -4.42 -3.79
N VAL A 25 27.17 -4.95 -2.80
CA VAL A 25 27.06 -6.40 -2.57
C VAL A 25 26.28 -7.04 -3.72
N ILE A 26 25.11 -6.50 -4.05
CA ILE A 26 24.28 -7.01 -5.15
C ILE A 26 25.09 -7.06 -6.45
N GLN A 27 25.77 -5.98 -6.80
CA GLN A 27 26.57 -5.88 -8.02
C GLN A 27 27.70 -6.92 -8.04
N ALA A 28 28.43 -7.09 -6.93
CA ALA A 28 29.50 -8.06 -6.84
C ALA A 28 29.00 -9.51 -7.01
N TYR A 29 27.89 -9.86 -6.37
CA TYR A 29 27.31 -11.20 -6.44
C TYR A 29 26.69 -11.49 -7.81
N ALA A 30 25.90 -10.56 -8.35
CA ALA A 30 25.25 -10.68 -9.64
C ALA A 30 26.26 -10.80 -10.80
N SER A 31 27.40 -10.10 -10.72
CA SER A 31 28.45 -10.14 -11.75
C SER A 31 28.99 -11.55 -12.00
N LYS A 32 29.06 -12.40 -10.96
CA LYS A 32 29.50 -13.80 -11.09
C LYS A 32 28.52 -14.69 -11.85
N ALA A 33 27.28 -14.26 -11.96
CA ALA A 33 26.26 -14.91 -12.80
C ALA A 33 26.12 -14.27 -14.19
N GLY A 34 26.96 -13.29 -14.53
CA GLY A 34 26.87 -12.53 -15.78
C GLY A 34 25.67 -11.59 -15.83
N ILE A 35 25.23 -11.11 -14.66
CA ILE A 35 24.09 -10.20 -14.54
C ILE A 35 24.62 -8.79 -14.25
N ASN A 36 24.16 -7.83 -15.06
CA ASN A 36 24.41 -6.41 -14.85
C ASN A 36 23.36 -5.83 -13.90
N VAL A 37 23.79 -4.98 -12.97
CA VAL A 37 22.89 -4.27 -12.05
C VAL A 37 23.16 -2.77 -12.14
N GLU A 38 22.18 -2.05 -12.66
CA GLU A 38 22.22 -0.60 -12.87
C GLU A 38 21.29 0.11 -11.89
N SER A 39 21.52 1.40 -11.71
CA SER A 39 20.63 2.25 -10.91
C SER A 39 19.97 3.33 -11.75
N ARG A 40 18.72 3.67 -11.42
CA ARG A 40 17.98 4.80 -11.98
C ARG A 40 17.37 5.59 -10.85
N ASP A 41 17.48 6.91 -10.90
CA ASP A 41 17.08 7.81 -9.82
C ASP A 41 15.60 8.20 -9.94
N ILE A 42 14.76 7.66 -9.06
CA ILE A 42 13.34 8.00 -8.92
C ILE A 42 13.07 8.83 -7.66
N SER A 43 14.11 9.34 -6.98
CA SER A 43 13.96 10.18 -5.79
C SER A 43 13.19 11.46 -6.08
N LEU A 44 12.65 12.09 -5.05
CA LEU A 44 11.97 13.38 -5.18
C LEU A 44 12.93 14.44 -5.75
N ALA A 45 14.17 14.50 -5.23
CA ALA A 45 15.19 15.41 -5.72
C ALA A 45 15.54 15.16 -7.18
N GLY A 46 15.76 13.90 -7.57
CA GLY A 46 16.05 13.52 -8.97
C GLY A 46 14.92 13.95 -9.92
N ARG A 47 13.66 13.69 -9.56
CA ARG A 47 12.51 14.09 -10.36
C ARG A 47 12.32 15.61 -10.45
N ILE A 48 12.66 16.36 -9.41
CA ILE A 48 12.67 17.83 -9.45
C ILE A 48 13.74 18.30 -10.42
N ILE A 49 14.99 17.83 -10.27
CA ILE A 49 16.12 18.24 -11.10
C ILE A 49 15.84 17.94 -12.58
N ALA A 50 15.38 16.75 -12.90
CA ALA A 50 15.02 16.34 -14.27
C ALA A 50 13.91 17.21 -14.88
N GLY A 51 13.06 17.83 -14.07
CA GLY A 51 11.96 18.71 -14.51
C GLY A 51 12.41 20.10 -15.01
N PHE A 52 13.68 20.52 -14.74
CA PHE A 52 14.16 21.89 -15.03
C PHE A 52 15.51 21.93 -15.76
N PRO A 53 15.76 21.13 -16.80
CA PRO A 53 17.06 21.06 -17.47
C PRO A 53 17.46 22.38 -18.15
N ASP A 54 16.48 23.21 -18.50
CA ASP A 54 16.67 24.53 -19.14
C ASP A 54 17.23 25.59 -18.19
N ARG A 55 17.09 25.40 -16.87
CA ARG A 55 17.59 26.33 -15.85
C ARG A 55 18.92 25.89 -15.22
N LEU A 56 19.30 24.64 -15.41
CA LEU A 56 20.46 24.04 -14.75
C LEU A 56 21.71 24.08 -15.60
N ARG A 57 22.86 24.18 -14.96
CA ARG A 57 24.17 24.02 -15.61
C ARG A 57 24.29 22.61 -16.17
N GLU A 58 25.14 22.44 -17.21
CA GLU A 58 25.31 21.15 -17.89
C GLU A 58 25.74 20.02 -16.91
N ASP A 59 26.61 20.34 -15.94
CA ASP A 59 27.07 19.41 -14.90
C ASP A 59 26.01 19.04 -13.84
N GLN A 60 24.90 19.77 -13.79
CA GLN A 60 23.76 19.52 -12.87
C GLN A 60 22.59 18.83 -13.56
N ARG A 61 22.58 18.74 -14.87
CA ARG A 61 21.48 18.11 -15.61
C ARG A 61 21.53 16.61 -15.48
N ILE A 62 20.36 16.03 -15.28
CA ILE A 62 20.15 14.58 -15.26
C ILE A 62 18.99 14.22 -16.18
N ASP A 63 19.02 13.00 -16.70
CA ASP A 63 17.93 12.47 -17.50
C ASP A 63 16.68 12.17 -16.66
N ASP A 64 15.52 12.17 -17.29
CA ASP A 64 14.26 11.77 -16.64
C ASP A 64 14.20 10.23 -16.52
N ALA A 65 14.80 9.72 -15.45
CA ALA A 65 14.86 8.30 -15.17
C ALA A 65 13.47 7.67 -15.01
N LEU A 66 12.49 8.42 -14.50
CA LEU A 66 11.13 7.91 -14.36
C LEU A 66 10.46 7.71 -15.73
N ALA A 67 10.66 8.64 -16.66
CA ALA A 67 10.17 8.49 -18.03
C ALA A 67 10.82 7.29 -18.73
N GLU A 68 12.17 7.15 -18.62
CA GLU A 68 12.91 5.98 -19.15
C GLU A 68 12.35 4.66 -18.59
N LEU A 69 12.15 4.58 -17.28
CA LEU A 69 11.61 3.39 -16.63
C LEU A 69 10.15 3.12 -17.02
N GLY A 70 9.37 4.16 -17.27
CA GLY A 70 8.01 4.04 -17.80
C GLY A 70 7.98 3.39 -19.18
N GLU A 71 8.88 3.79 -20.08
CA GLU A 71 9.04 3.15 -21.40
C GLU A 71 9.53 1.69 -21.24
N LEU A 72 10.53 1.45 -20.40
CA LEU A 72 11.05 0.12 -20.13
C LEU A 72 9.97 -0.81 -19.58
N ALA A 73 9.09 -0.34 -18.68
CA ALA A 73 8.01 -1.11 -18.09
C ALA A 73 7.00 -1.65 -19.13
N THR A 74 6.97 -1.07 -20.33
CA THR A 74 6.13 -1.55 -21.43
C THR A 74 6.84 -2.58 -22.33
N THR A 75 8.03 -3.05 -21.95
CA THR A 75 8.82 -3.99 -22.72
C THR A 75 9.04 -5.32 -22.00
N PRO A 76 9.27 -6.43 -22.72
CA PRO A 76 9.58 -7.70 -22.09
C PRO A 76 10.95 -7.75 -21.40
N GLY A 77 11.84 -6.80 -21.67
CA GLY A 77 13.16 -6.69 -21.06
C GLY A 77 13.18 -6.01 -19.70
N ALA A 78 12.05 -5.50 -19.22
CA ALA A 78 11.98 -4.84 -17.93
C ALA A 78 12.25 -5.82 -16.78
N ASN A 79 13.17 -5.45 -15.88
CA ASN A 79 13.39 -6.10 -14.60
C ASN A 79 13.79 -5.01 -13.61
N ILE A 80 12.78 -4.49 -12.89
CA ILE A 80 12.89 -3.27 -12.09
C ILE A 80 12.59 -3.60 -10.63
N ILE A 81 13.57 -3.38 -9.76
CA ILE A 81 13.36 -3.39 -8.29
C ILE A 81 13.06 -1.96 -7.87
N LYS A 82 11.81 -1.72 -7.50
CA LYS A 82 11.32 -0.41 -7.09
C LYS A 82 11.29 -0.29 -5.58
N LEU A 83 12.16 0.57 -5.04
CA LEU A 83 12.18 0.90 -3.62
C LEU A 83 11.11 1.94 -3.26
N PRO A 84 10.73 2.07 -1.97
CA PRO A 84 9.82 3.11 -1.51
C PRO A 84 10.36 4.50 -1.84
N ASN A 85 9.49 5.39 -2.29
CA ASN A 85 9.80 6.77 -2.63
C ASN A 85 8.84 7.74 -1.96
N ILE A 86 9.23 9.01 -1.83
CA ILE A 86 8.38 10.06 -1.27
C ILE A 86 7.22 10.34 -2.22
N SER A 87 5.99 10.24 -1.69
CA SER A 87 4.78 10.78 -2.30
C SER A 87 4.60 12.21 -1.78
N ALA A 88 5.18 13.19 -2.50
CA ALA A 88 5.41 14.52 -1.98
C ALA A 88 4.12 15.32 -1.74
N SER A 89 3.91 15.77 -0.51
CA SER A 89 3.01 16.89 -0.21
C SER A 89 3.63 18.23 -0.64
N ILE A 90 2.81 19.28 -0.73
CA ILE A 90 3.33 20.62 -1.07
C ILE A 90 4.43 21.08 -0.08
N PRO A 91 4.27 20.95 1.25
CA PRO A 91 5.35 21.28 2.19
C PRO A 91 6.65 20.49 1.95
N GLN A 92 6.56 19.19 1.68
CA GLN A 92 7.74 18.36 1.37
C GLN A 92 8.40 18.79 0.06
N LEU A 93 7.60 19.08 -0.98
CA LEU A 93 8.09 19.58 -2.26
C LEU A 93 8.85 20.90 -2.08
N LYS A 94 8.30 21.86 -1.34
CA LYS A 94 8.96 23.14 -1.03
C LYS A 94 10.24 22.96 -0.23
N ALA A 95 10.26 22.04 0.72
CA ALA A 95 11.46 21.75 1.50
C ALA A 95 12.57 21.13 0.63
N ALA A 96 12.23 20.23 -0.29
CA ALA A 96 13.17 19.66 -1.25
C ALA A 96 13.73 20.72 -2.21
N ILE A 97 12.89 21.61 -2.72
CA ILE A 97 13.31 22.73 -3.57
C ILE A 97 14.30 23.63 -2.80
N ALA A 98 13.97 24.02 -1.57
CA ALA A 98 14.84 24.88 -0.75
C ALA A 98 16.20 24.21 -0.46
N GLU A 99 16.24 22.91 -0.19
CA GLU A 99 17.48 22.16 0.00
C GLU A 99 18.33 22.16 -1.28
N LEU A 100 17.73 21.87 -2.45
CA LEU A 100 18.43 21.89 -3.73
C LEU A 100 18.95 23.30 -4.09
N GLN A 101 18.18 24.36 -3.85
CA GLN A 101 18.62 25.74 -4.01
C GLN A 101 19.84 26.05 -3.12
N ALA A 102 19.82 25.61 -1.84
CA ALA A 102 20.94 25.76 -0.93
C ALA A 102 22.20 25.00 -1.39
N GLN A 103 22.04 23.92 -2.14
CA GLN A 103 23.11 23.15 -2.79
C GLN A 103 23.56 23.73 -4.13
N GLY A 104 22.97 24.87 -4.55
CA GLY A 104 23.40 25.62 -5.74
C GLY A 104 22.70 25.23 -7.05
N TYR A 105 21.54 24.57 -6.98
CA TYR A 105 20.67 24.35 -8.14
C TYR A 105 19.81 25.61 -8.39
N ASP A 106 19.81 26.10 -9.64
CA ASP A 106 18.98 27.25 -10.04
C ASP A 106 17.55 26.79 -10.34
N LEU A 107 16.79 26.55 -9.28
CA LEU A 107 15.40 26.11 -9.33
C LEU A 107 14.47 27.25 -8.89
N PRO A 108 13.32 27.45 -9.57
CA PRO A 108 12.33 28.42 -9.14
C PRO A 108 11.60 27.95 -7.88
N ASP A 109 11.08 28.89 -7.09
CA ASP A 109 10.17 28.58 -6.00
C ASP A 109 8.86 27.97 -6.52
N TYR A 110 8.22 27.14 -5.69
CA TYR A 110 6.90 26.61 -6.00
C TYR A 110 5.84 27.72 -5.96
N PRO A 111 5.16 28.06 -7.05
CA PRO A 111 4.18 29.14 -7.07
C PRO A 111 2.84 28.67 -6.48
N ASP A 112 2.48 29.16 -5.29
CA ASP A 112 1.19 28.85 -4.66
C ASP A 112 0.00 29.46 -5.42
N ASP A 113 0.18 30.66 -5.97
CA ASP A 113 -0.82 31.42 -6.75
C ASP A 113 -0.20 31.87 -8.08
N PRO A 114 -0.15 30.99 -9.11
CA PRO A 114 0.51 31.28 -10.38
C PRO A 114 -0.23 32.36 -11.16
N LYS A 115 0.40 33.50 -11.38
CA LYS A 115 -0.20 34.69 -12.06
C LYS A 115 0.30 34.87 -13.49
N SER A 116 1.57 34.59 -13.73
CA SER A 116 2.17 34.68 -15.06
C SER A 116 2.13 33.32 -15.77
N ASP A 117 2.36 33.33 -17.08
CA ASP A 117 2.47 32.09 -17.85
C ASP A 117 3.73 31.29 -17.46
N GLU A 118 4.80 31.97 -17.02
CA GLU A 118 5.98 31.35 -16.44
C GLU A 118 5.64 30.64 -15.13
N ASP A 119 4.90 31.27 -14.21
CA ASP A 119 4.47 30.64 -12.95
C ASP A 119 3.59 29.41 -13.21
N LYS A 120 2.71 29.48 -14.22
CA LYS A 120 1.87 28.33 -14.61
C LYS A 120 2.71 27.18 -15.17
N ASP A 121 3.74 27.44 -15.98
CA ASP A 121 4.65 26.42 -16.48
C ASP A 121 5.45 25.79 -15.33
N VAL A 122 6.04 26.61 -14.46
CA VAL A 122 6.75 26.14 -13.26
C VAL A 122 5.83 25.29 -12.37
N ARG A 123 4.60 25.75 -12.14
CA ARG A 123 3.61 25.00 -11.36
C ARG A 123 3.30 23.66 -12.03
N ALA A 124 3.10 23.62 -13.33
CA ALA A 124 2.78 22.41 -14.06
C ALA A 124 3.93 21.38 -14.02
N ARG A 125 5.19 21.84 -14.06
CA ARG A 125 6.38 20.98 -13.90
C ARG A 125 6.45 20.37 -12.50
N TYR A 126 6.26 21.15 -11.44
CA TYR A 126 6.24 20.68 -10.07
C TYR A 126 5.04 19.77 -9.76
N ASP A 127 3.89 20.04 -10.35
CA ASP A 127 2.69 19.22 -10.15
C ASP A 127 2.85 17.81 -10.74
N LYS A 128 3.77 17.57 -11.69
CA LYS A 128 4.12 16.24 -12.19
C LYS A 128 4.87 15.38 -11.16
N VAL A 129 5.59 15.99 -10.23
CA VAL A 129 6.36 15.28 -9.19
C VAL A 129 5.66 15.24 -7.84
N LYS A 130 4.54 15.95 -7.69
CA LYS A 130 3.71 16.01 -6.49
C LYS A 130 2.88 14.74 -6.32
N GLY A 131 2.68 14.30 -5.08
CA GLY A 131 1.85 13.14 -4.77
C GLY A 131 2.45 11.82 -5.27
N SER A 132 1.59 10.87 -5.58
CA SER A 132 1.98 9.54 -6.07
C SER A 132 2.32 9.58 -7.55
N ALA A 133 3.50 10.09 -7.90
CA ALA A 133 3.93 10.29 -9.29
C ALA A 133 4.59 9.03 -9.90
N VAL A 134 5.24 8.18 -9.10
CA VAL A 134 6.04 7.04 -9.58
C VAL A 134 5.18 5.82 -9.90
N ASN A 135 4.31 5.41 -8.96
CA ASN A 135 3.52 4.19 -9.14
C ASN A 135 2.66 4.15 -10.40
N PRO A 136 1.95 5.24 -10.79
CA PRO A 136 1.16 5.24 -12.01
C PRO A 136 1.96 5.00 -13.29
N VAL A 137 3.23 5.37 -13.30
CA VAL A 137 4.12 5.21 -14.45
C VAL A 137 4.65 3.78 -14.56
N LEU A 138 5.00 3.16 -13.43
CA LEU A 138 5.68 1.85 -13.43
C LEU A 138 4.71 0.65 -13.36
N ARG A 139 3.49 0.83 -12.84
CA ARG A 139 2.53 -0.28 -12.62
C ARG A 139 1.78 -0.66 -13.90
N GLU A 140 2.53 -1.14 -14.89
CA GLU A 140 2.01 -1.66 -16.16
C GLU A 140 1.68 -3.17 -16.08
N GLY A 141 1.27 -3.65 -14.90
CA GLY A 141 0.89 -5.03 -14.64
C GLY A 141 -0.02 -5.15 -13.43
N ASN A 142 -0.63 -6.33 -13.30
CA ASN A 142 -1.42 -6.70 -12.13
C ASN A 142 -0.52 -7.23 -11.02
N SER A 143 -1.00 -7.20 -9.78
CA SER A 143 -0.18 -7.61 -8.65
C SER A 143 -0.26 -9.11 -8.36
N ASP A 144 0.87 -9.69 -7.95
CA ASP A 144 1.00 -11.02 -7.37
C ASP A 144 1.65 -10.85 -5.99
N ARG A 145 0.85 -10.99 -4.94
CA ARG A 145 1.31 -10.88 -3.55
C ARG A 145 1.24 -12.22 -2.84
N ARG A 146 2.38 -12.63 -2.29
CA ARG A 146 2.53 -13.90 -1.59
C ARG A 146 3.63 -13.84 -0.54
N ALA A 147 3.56 -14.71 0.46
CA ALA A 147 4.66 -14.89 1.39
C ALA A 147 5.80 -15.67 0.72
N PRO A 148 7.07 -15.21 0.80
CA PRO A 148 8.21 -16.03 0.42
C PRO A 148 8.28 -17.30 1.27
N ALA A 149 8.87 -18.38 0.72
CA ALA A 149 9.00 -19.65 1.43
C ALA A 149 9.78 -19.51 2.75
N SER A 150 10.84 -18.71 2.75
CA SER A 150 11.62 -18.37 3.95
C SER A 150 10.78 -17.76 5.07
N VAL A 151 9.89 -16.82 4.72
CA VAL A 151 8.99 -16.15 5.68
C VAL A 151 7.92 -17.11 6.20
N LYS A 152 7.30 -17.90 5.31
CA LYS A 152 6.29 -18.90 5.69
C LYS A 152 6.87 -19.93 6.65
N ASN A 153 8.04 -20.45 6.36
CA ASN A 153 8.71 -21.43 7.22
C ASN A 153 9.11 -20.82 8.57
N TYR A 154 9.59 -19.58 8.58
CA TYR A 154 9.87 -18.87 9.82
C TYR A 154 8.62 -18.69 10.68
N ALA A 155 7.49 -18.26 10.09
CA ALA A 155 6.22 -18.08 10.81
C ALA A 155 5.68 -19.39 11.42
N LYS A 156 5.89 -20.54 10.76
CA LYS A 156 5.51 -21.85 11.28
C LYS A 156 6.33 -22.25 12.52
N THR A 157 7.61 -21.92 12.54
CA THR A 157 8.54 -22.28 13.62
C THR A 157 8.59 -21.22 14.74
N HIS A 158 8.20 -19.99 14.43
CA HIS A 158 8.15 -18.85 15.34
C HIS A 158 6.77 -18.17 15.27
N PRO A 159 5.68 -18.88 15.64
CA PRO A 159 4.35 -18.36 15.47
C PRO A 159 4.13 -17.10 16.34
N HIS A 160 3.57 -16.07 15.73
CA HIS A 160 3.19 -14.88 16.46
C HIS A 160 1.99 -15.17 17.38
N ARG A 161 1.78 -14.33 18.39
CA ARG A 161 0.66 -14.48 19.30
C ARG A 161 -0.66 -14.13 18.60
N MET A 162 -1.65 -15.01 18.72
CA MET A 162 -3.05 -14.79 18.41
C MET A 162 -3.86 -14.75 19.70
N GLY A 163 -4.81 -13.84 19.82
CA GLY A 163 -5.76 -13.78 20.93
C GLY A 163 -6.75 -14.94 20.87
N ALA A 164 -7.09 -15.51 22.03
CA ALA A 164 -8.06 -16.59 22.10
C ALA A 164 -9.49 -16.07 21.83
N TRP A 165 -10.21 -16.72 20.91
CA TRP A 165 -11.59 -16.40 20.63
C TRP A 165 -12.54 -17.23 21.49
N THR A 166 -13.67 -16.63 21.88
CA THR A 166 -14.75 -17.30 22.62
C THR A 166 -16.05 -17.26 21.83
N ALA A 167 -16.89 -18.27 22.02
CA ALA A 167 -18.16 -18.40 21.30
C ALA A 167 -19.19 -17.31 21.69
N ASP A 168 -19.00 -16.68 22.84
CA ASP A 168 -19.87 -15.63 23.40
C ASP A 168 -19.40 -14.20 23.09
N SER A 169 -18.32 -14.03 22.29
CA SER A 169 -17.89 -12.71 21.80
C SER A 169 -19.04 -11.99 21.11
N LYS A 170 -19.26 -10.73 21.49
CA LYS A 170 -20.27 -9.85 20.91
C LYS A 170 -19.74 -9.04 19.73
N THR A 171 -18.44 -9.13 19.45
CA THR A 171 -17.83 -8.40 18.34
C THR A 171 -18.48 -8.79 17.02
N ASN A 172 -18.84 -7.78 16.24
CA ASN A 172 -19.48 -7.98 14.94
C ASN A 172 -19.26 -6.78 14.04
N VAL A 173 -19.49 -6.98 12.73
CA VAL A 173 -19.50 -5.93 11.72
C VAL A 173 -20.92 -5.41 11.55
N ALA A 174 -21.07 -4.08 11.53
CA ALA A 174 -22.30 -3.42 11.15
C ALA A 174 -22.12 -2.72 9.78
N THR A 175 -23.02 -2.98 8.86
CA THR A 175 -23.00 -2.42 7.50
C THR A 175 -24.42 -2.11 7.01
N MET A 176 -24.56 -1.22 6.03
CA MET A 176 -25.86 -0.74 5.58
C MET A 176 -26.60 -1.80 4.75
N GLY A 177 -26.07 -2.20 3.62
CA GLY A 177 -26.69 -3.16 2.70
C GLY A 177 -27.82 -2.62 1.83
N VAL A 178 -28.29 -1.40 2.10
CA VAL A 178 -29.29 -0.66 1.31
C VAL A 178 -28.89 0.79 1.29
N ASP A 179 -29.08 1.47 0.16
CA ASP A 179 -28.75 2.91 -0.02
C ASP A 179 -27.25 3.24 0.18
N ASP A 180 -26.40 2.24 0.15
CA ASP A 180 -24.96 2.34 0.12
C ASP A 180 -24.40 2.22 -1.32
N PHE A 181 -23.08 2.31 -1.48
CA PHE A 181 -22.47 2.25 -2.80
C PHE A 181 -22.75 0.94 -3.52
N ARG A 182 -22.66 -0.21 -2.84
CA ARG A 182 -22.92 -1.52 -3.44
C ARG A 182 -24.35 -1.63 -3.96
N SER A 183 -25.33 -1.28 -3.15
CA SER A 183 -26.76 -1.49 -3.45
C SER A 183 -27.31 -0.52 -4.51
N THR A 184 -26.70 0.66 -4.65
CA THR A 184 -27.09 1.67 -5.65
C THR A 184 -26.34 1.58 -6.96
N GLU A 185 -25.28 0.77 -7.01
CA GLU A 185 -24.36 0.72 -8.15
C GLU A 185 -25.06 0.30 -9.44
N LYS A 186 -24.78 1.05 -10.51
CA LYS A 186 -25.13 0.73 -11.89
C LYS A 186 -23.86 0.63 -12.71
N SER A 187 -23.82 -0.23 -13.69
CA SER A 187 -22.64 -0.48 -14.52
C SER A 187 -22.99 -0.64 -15.98
N ALA A 188 -22.07 -0.23 -16.85
CA ALA A 188 -22.18 -0.40 -18.30
C ALA A 188 -20.81 -0.72 -18.91
N VAL A 189 -20.80 -1.40 -20.05
CA VAL A 189 -19.61 -1.61 -20.87
C VAL A 189 -19.60 -0.61 -22.02
N ILE A 190 -18.50 0.09 -22.21
CA ILE A 190 -18.29 1.07 -23.28
C ILE A 190 -18.05 0.32 -24.60
N ALA A 191 -18.90 0.58 -25.59
CA ALA A 191 -18.78 -0.07 -26.90
C ALA A 191 -17.66 0.52 -27.77
N GLU A 192 -17.53 1.86 -27.77
CA GLU A 192 -16.59 2.60 -28.62
C GLU A 192 -15.77 3.58 -27.78
N PRO A 193 -14.49 3.80 -28.11
CA PRO A 193 -13.66 4.74 -27.39
C PRO A 193 -14.20 6.17 -27.51
N GLY A 194 -14.05 6.97 -26.45
CA GLY A 194 -14.54 8.33 -26.45
C GLY A 194 -14.24 9.07 -25.16
N SER A 195 -15.11 10.01 -24.83
CA SER A 195 -15.06 10.75 -23.57
C SER A 195 -16.46 10.86 -22.98
N LEU A 196 -16.55 10.61 -21.67
CA LEU A 196 -17.76 10.82 -20.89
C LEU A 196 -17.67 12.14 -20.14
N ARG A 197 -18.84 12.73 -19.82
CA ARG A 197 -18.98 13.89 -18.95
C ARG A 197 -19.89 13.53 -17.79
N ILE A 198 -19.55 14.00 -16.59
CA ILE A 198 -20.39 13.84 -15.41
C ILE A 198 -21.08 15.17 -15.15
N GLU A 199 -22.41 15.18 -15.13
CA GLU A 199 -23.23 16.37 -14.91
C GLU A 199 -24.34 16.12 -13.89
N LEU A 200 -24.66 17.12 -13.10
CA LEU A 200 -25.80 17.15 -12.19
C LEU A 200 -26.91 18.00 -12.81
N VAL A 201 -28.07 17.42 -13.04
CA VAL A 201 -29.28 18.10 -13.43
C VAL A 201 -30.15 18.28 -12.19
N GLY A 202 -30.22 19.50 -11.67
CA GLY A 202 -31.05 19.85 -10.51
C GLY A 202 -32.54 19.77 -10.83
N ASP A 203 -33.36 19.63 -9.77
CA ASP A 203 -34.83 19.63 -9.91
C ASP A 203 -35.40 20.94 -10.51
N ASP A 204 -34.63 22.03 -10.45
CA ASP A 204 -34.93 23.30 -11.09
C ASP A 204 -34.57 23.33 -12.58
N GLY A 205 -34.04 22.28 -13.13
CA GLY A 205 -33.59 22.14 -14.51
C GLY A 205 -32.19 22.71 -14.77
N THR A 206 -31.50 23.23 -13.76
CA THR A 206 -30.12 23.72 -13.90
C THR A 206 -29.16 22.55 -14.07
N THR A 207 -28.29 22.61 -15.08
CA THR A 207 -27.24 21.63 -15.30
C THR A 207 -25.89 22.16 -14.81
N THR A 208 -25.26 21.45 -13.88
CA THR A 208 -23.91 21.71 -13.39
C THR A 208 -22.98 20.62 -13.86
N VAL A 209 -21.90 20.95 -14.55
CA VAL A 209 -20.89 19.99 -14.95
C VAL A 209 -19.97 19.71 -13.76
N LEU A 210 -19.95 18.47 -13.30
CA LEU A 210 -19.09 18.00 -12.21
C LEU A 210 -17.72 17.58 -12.74
N ARG A 211 -17.67 16.96 -13.94
CA ARG A 211 -16.44 16.56 -14.62
C ARG A 211 -16.63 16.70 -16.13
N GLU A 212 -15.81 17.55 -16.77
CA GLU A 212 -15.93 17.85 -18.20
C GLU A 212 -15.59 16.66 -19.10
N SER A 213 -14.56 15.88 -18.72
CA SER A 213 -14.05 14.83 -19.58
C SER A 213 -13.48 13.67 -18.77
N VAL A 214 -13.97 12.49 -19.07
CA VAL A 214 -13.47 11.19 -18.59
C VAL A 214 -13.18 10.36 -19.82
N PRO A 215 -11.91 10.25 -20.28
CA PRO A 215 -11.56 9.42 -21.42
C PRO A 215 -11.88 7.95 -21.15
N VAL A 216 -12.45 7.26 -22.13
CA VAL A 216 -12.79 5.83 -22.06
C VAL A 216 -12.37 5.11 -23.32
N LEU A 217 -11.99 3.85 -23.18
CA LEU A 217 -11.68 2.95 -24.28
C LEU A 217 -12.83 1.97 -24.51
N ALA A 218 -12.85 1.35 -25.69
CA ALA A 218 -13.77 0.24 -25.96
C ALA A 218 -13.53 -0.91 -25.00
N GLY A 219 -14.59 -1.55 -24.51
CA GLY A 219 -14.52 -2.64 -23.55
C GLY A 219 -14.39 -2.21 -22.10
N GLU A 220 -14.15 -0.94 -21.79
CA GLU A 220 -14.12 -0.49 -20.38
C GLU A 220 -15.44 -0.71 -19.68
N VAL A 221 -15.36 -1.12 -18.42
CA VAL A 221 -16.51 -1.14 -17.50
C VAL A 221 -16.53 0.20 -16.78
N VAL A 222 -17.68 0.87 -16.79
CA VAL A 222 -17.90 2.11 -16.06
C VAL A 222 -19.04 1.92 -15.06
N ASP A 223 -18.89 2.47 -13.87
CA ASP A 223 -19.86 2.33 -12.78
C ASP A 223 -20.25 3.69 -12.24
N ALA A 224 -21.48 3.79 -11.75
CA ALA A 224 -21.96 4.94 -10.99
C ALA A 224 -22.71 4.46 -9.75
N SER A 225 -22.32 4.96 -8.58
CA SER A 225 -22.94 4.56 -7.30
C SER A 225 -23.14 5.79 -6.40
N VAL A 226 -24.03 5.66 -5.43
CA VAL A 226 -24.41 6.73 -4.50
C VAL A 226 -24.52 6.18 -3.07
N MET A 227 -23.83 6.82 -2.13
CA MET A 227 -24.13 6.67 -0.71
C MET A 227 -25.19 7.71 -0.33
N ARG A 228 -26.36 7.24 0.09
CA ARG A 228 -27.47 8.08 0.53
C ARG A 228 -27.20 8.61 1.92
N VAL A 229 -26.99 9.90 2.06
CA VAL A 229 -26.61 10.51 3.34
C VAL A 229 -27.69 10.39 4.40
N ALA A 230 -28.97 10.44 4.01
CA ALA A 230 -30.07 10.26 4.98
C ALA A 230 -30.06 8.85 5.59
N ALA A 231 -29.92 7.81 4.75
CA ALA A 231 -29.82 6.43 5.18
C ALA A 231 -28.54 6.17 6.00
N LEU A 232 -27.41 6.75 5.58
CA LEU A 232 -26.13 6.67 6.32
C LEU A 232 -26.28 7.23 7.75
N ARG A 233 -26.88 8.41 7.90
CA ARG A 233 -27.08 9.03 9.22
C ARG A 233 -28.00 8.21 10.13
N GLU A 234 -29.09 7.69 9.59
CA GLU A 234 -30.00 6.80 10.31
C GLU A 234 -29.27 5.52 10.75
N PHE A 235 -28.56 4.88 9.86
CA PHE A 235 -27.75 3.69 10.14
C PHE A 235 -26.72 3.95 11.26
N ILE A 236 -25.92 5.01 11.14
CA ILE A 236 -24.89 5.33 12.16
C ILE A 236 -25.54 5.60 13.51
N THR A 237 -26.62 6.37 13.56
CA THR A 237 -27.34 6.68 14.80
C THR A 237 -27.85 5.42 15.47
N ALA A 238 -28.39 4.47 14.69
CA ALA A 238 -28.85 3.18 15.19
C ALA A 238 -27.68 2.35 15.77
N GLN A 239 -26.49 2.34 15.11
CA GLN A 239 -25.35 1.58 15.61
C GLN A 239 -24.74 2.21 16.88
N ILE A 240 -24.70 3.53 17.00
CA ILE A 240 -24.29 4.22 18.23
C ILE A 240 -25.22 3.83 19.40
N ALA A 241 -26.54 3.85 19.18
CA ALA A 241 -27.51 3.45 20.18
C ALA A 241 -27.37 1.97 20.57
N ARG A 242 -27.14 1.11 19.58
CA ARG A 242 -26.92 -0.33 19.76
C ARG A 242 -25.66 -0.60 20.59
N ALA A 243 -24.52 0.02 20.26
CA ALA A 243 -23.27 -0.15 21.01
C ALA A 243 -23.45 0.21 22.48
N LYS A 244 -24.18 1.31 22.75
CA LYS A 244 -24.51 1.72 24.12
C LYS A 244 -25.38 0.71 24.82
N ALA A 245 -26.41 0.19 24.17
CA ALA A 245 -27.35 -0.78 24.75
C ALA A 245 -26.70 -2.13 25.07
N GLU A 246 -25.80 -2.59 24.19
CA GLU A 246 -25.08 -3.86 24.33
C GLU A 246 -23.86 -3.75 25.27
N GLY A 247 -23.43 -2.52 25.62
CA GLY A 247 -22.26 -2.27 26.47
C GLY A 247 -20.94 -2.68 25.79
N VAL A 248 -20.81 -2.45 24.49
CA VAL A 248 -19.62 -2.75 23.67
C VAL A 248 -19.04 -1.47 23.10
N LEU A 249 -17.80 -1.53 22.63
CA LEU A 249 -17.16 -0.39 21.97
C LEU A 249 -17.82 -0.08 20.62
N PHE A 250 -17.87 1.20 20.28
CA PHE A 250 -18.22 1.68 18.95
C PHE A 250 -16.92 2.02 18.20
N SER A 251 -16.79 1.55 16.96
CA SER A 251 -15.62 1.78 16.11
C SER A 251 -16.04 1.93 14.65
N VAL A 252 -15.49 2.92 13.94
CA VAL A 252 -15.67 3.07 12.50
C VAL A 252 -14.40 2.66 11.77
N HIS A 253 -14.55 2.01 10.62
CA HIS A 253 -13.44 1.53 9.80
C HIS A 253 -13.70 1.89 8.34
N LEU A 254 -12.79 2.65 7.73
CA LEU A 254 -12.94 3.22 6.39
C LEU A 254 -11.66 3.04 5.58
N LYS A 255 -11.74 3.28 4.27
CA LYS A 255 -10.60 3.24 3.34
C LYS A 255 -10.12 4.66 2.94
N ALA A 256 -10.04 5.57 3.90
CA ALA A 256 -9.80 7.00 3.67
C ALA A 256 -8.46 7.33 2.97
N THR A 257 -7.49 6.43 2.98
CA THR A 257 -6.19 6.61 2.28
C THR A 257 -6.27 6.39 0.76
N MET A 258 -7.18 5.53 0.30
CA MET A 258 -7.47 5.32 -1.12
C MET A 258 -8.68 6.15 -1.56
N MET A 259 -9.79 6.08 -0.82
CA MET A 259 -11.05 6.75 -1.09
C MET A 259 -11.06 8.16 -0.47
N LYS A 260 -10.19 9.01 -0.97
CA LYS A 260 -9.81 10.29 -0.35
C LYS A 260 -10.91 11.37 -0.35
N VAL A 261 -12.02 11.16 -1.05
CA VAL A 261 -13.17 12.09 -1.07
C VAL A 261 -14.34 11.46 -0.33
N SER A 262 -14.80 10.26 -0.74
CA SER A 262 -16.00 9.65 -0.14
C SER A 262 -15.81 9.34 1.35
N ASP A 263 -14.70 8.77 1.75
CA ASP A 263 -14.55 8.24 3.10
C ASP A 263 -14.33 9.30 4.19
N PRO A 264 -13.58 10.41 3.97
CA PRO A 264 -13.58 11.54 4.90
C PRO A 264 -14.97 12.16 5.10
N ILE A 265 -15.80 12.24 4.05
CA ILE A 265 -17.19 12.74 4.16
C ILE A 265 -18.02 11.77 5.01
N ILE A 266 -17.94 10.45 4.76
CA ILE A 266 -18.60 9.42 5.58
C ILE A 266 -18.15 9.55 7.05
N PHE A 267 -16.85 9.69 7.28
CA PHE A 267 -16.29 9.89 8.62
C PHE A 267 -16.85 11.13 9.31
N GLY A 268 -16.99 12.23 8.58
CA GLY A 268 -17.62 13.45 9.08
C GLY A 268 -19.08 13.24 9.52
N HIS A 269 -19.82 12.39 8.80
CA HIS A 269 -21.18 12.01 9.20
C HIS A 269 -21.19 11.15 10.49
N VAL A 270 -20.20 10.28 10.69
CA VAL A 270 -20.06 9.54 11.95
C VAL A 270 -19.78 10.48 13.10
N VAL A 271 -18.85 11.44 12.95
CA VAL A 271 -18.56 12.45 13.98
C VAL A 271 -19.80 13.28 14.30
N ARG A 272 -20.54 13.76 13.29
CA ARG A 272 -21.78 14.51 13.53
C ARG A 272 -22.86 13.68 14.26
N ALA A 273 -23.01 12.43 13.90
CA ALA A 273 -24.01 11.54 14.52
C ALA A 273 -23.66 11.18 15.96
N PHE A 274 -22.38 11.15 16.29
CA PHE A 274 -21.93 10.89 17.66
C PHE A 274 -22.10 12.11 18.59
N PHE A 275 -22.00 13.34 18.04
CA PHE A 275 -22.09 14.61 18.75
C PHE A 275 -23.26 15.49 18.26
N PRO A 276 -24.52 14.96 18.22
CA PRO A 276 -25.62 15.64 17.56
C PRO A 276 -26.01 16.96 18.23
N LYS A 277 -25.92 17.09 19.57
CA LYS A 277 -26.27 18.31 20.30
C LYS A 277 -25.23 19.40 20.06
N THR A 278 -23.96 19.03 20.14
CA THR A 278 -22.87 19.99 19.90
C THR A 278 -22.94 20.57 18.49
N PHE A 279 -23.17 19.74 17.46
CA PHE A 279 -23.32 20.23 16.10
C PHE A 279 -24.64 20.99 15.86
N ALA A 280 -25.71 20.70 16.58
CA ALA A 280 -26.95 21.47 16.51
C ALA A 280 -26.79 22.87 17.13
N GLU A 281 -26.02 23.02 18.20
CA GLU A 281 -25.82 24.29 18.92
C GLU A 281 -24.68 25.13 18.29
N TYR A 282 -23.57 24.50 17.89
CA TYR A 282 -22.33 25.18 17.48
C TYR A 282 -21.90 24.91 16.04
N GLY A 283 -22.68 24.15 15.27
CA GLY A 283 -22.30 23.76 13.91
C GLY A 283 -21.95 24.92 12.99
N ASP A 284 -22.71 26.03 13.05
CA ASP A 284 -22.45 27.23 12.26
C ASP A 284 -21.18 27.95 12.70
N VAL A 285 -20.86 27.96 14.00
CA VAL A 285 -19.63 28.55 14.53
C VAL A 285 -18.41 27.75 14.07
N LEU A 286 -18.50 26.42 14.13
CA LEU A 286 -17.44 25.53 13.66
C LEU A 286 -17.21 25.69 12.15
N ALA A 287 -18.30 25.73 11.36
CA ALA A 287 -18.21 25.91 9.92
C ALA A 287 -17.60 27.28 9.52
N ALA A 288 -18.00 28.35 10.21
CA ALA A 288 -17.44 29.69 10.01
C ALA A 288 -15.96 29.78 10.34
N ALA A 289 -15.49 28.95 11.28
CA ALA A 289 -14.08 28.83 11.64
C ALA A 289 -13.30 27.85 10.73
N GLY A 290 -13.94 27.24 9.73
CA GLY A 290 -13.32 26.23 8.84
C GLY A 290 -13.04 24.88 9.52
N LEU A 291 -13.69 24.62 10.67
CA LEU A 291 -13.54 23.37 11.40
C LEU A 291 -14.57 22.36 10.90
N THR A 292 -14.09 21.41 10.11
CA THR A 292 -14.94 20.38 9.49
C THR A 292 -14.85 19.04 10.24
N PRO A 293 -15.97 18.34 10.47
CA PRO A 293 -15.95 16.99 11.02
C PRO A 293 -15.30 15.96 10.08
N ASN A 294 -15.13 16.27 8.79
CA ASN A 294 -14.47 15.42 7.82
C ASN A 294 -12.97 15.22 8.14
N ASP A 295 -12.36 16.17 8.85
CA ASP A 295 -10.97 16.06 9.34
C ASP A 295 -10.90 15.36 10.71
N GLY A 296 -12.04 15.04 11.29
CA GLY A 296 -12.17 14.36 12.58
C GLY A 296 -12.22 15.29 13.80
N LEU A 297 -12.53 14.69 14.93
CA LEU A 297 -12.64 15.39 16.22
C LEU A 297 -11.31 16.05 16.63
N GLY A 298 -10.17 15.44 16.30
CA GLY A 298 -8.85 15.99 16.64
C GLY A 298 -8.58 17.33 15.99
N GLY A 299 -8.95 17.50 14.73
CA GLY A 299 -8.86 18.77 14.00
C GLY A 299 -9.75 19.84 14.62
N ILE A 300 -10.98 19.48 14.97
CA ILE A 300 -11.93 20.38 15.64
C ILE A 300 -11.37 20.82 16.98
N LEU A 301 -11.01 19.89 17.88
CA LEU A 301 -10.50 20.20 19.22
C LEU A 301 -9.29 21.13 19.19
N LYS A 302 -8.36 20.90 18.26
CA LYS A 302 -7.20 21.78 18.06
C LYS A 302 -7.62 23.18 17.61
N GLY A 303 -8.59 23.29 16.72
CA GLY A 303 -9.09 24.58 16.22
C GLY A 303 -9.86 25.37 17.28
N LEU A 304 -10.52 24.69 18.24
CA LEU A 304 -11.23 25.34 19.34
C LEU A 304 -10.33 26.20 20.23
N GLU A 305 -9.04 25.90 20.31
CA GLU A 305 -8.06 26.67 21.13
C GLU A 305 -7.98 28.13 20.68
N SER A 306 -8.30 28.43 19.42
CA SER A 306 -8.29 29.78 18.84
C SER A 306 -9.64 30.50 18.90
N LEU A 307 -10.71 29.83 19.32
CA LEU A 307 -12.05 30.40 19.32
C LEU A 307 -12.45 30.98 20.70
N PRO A 308 -13.13 32.12 20.75
CA PRO A 308 -13.59 32.74 22.01
C PRO A 308 -14.49 31.80 22.87
N GLU A 309 -15.35 31.01 22.22
CA GLU A 309 -16.24 30.04 22.88
C GLU A 309 -15.66 28.62 22.89
N GLY A 310 -14.39 28.43 22.48
CA GLY A 310 -13.80 27.12 22.29
C GLY A 310 -13.86 26.19 23.52
N ALA A 311 -13.62 26.74 24.71
CA ALA A 311 -13.74 25.97 25.95
C ALA A 311 -15.17 25.45 26.20
N LYS A 312 -16.19 26.25 25.94
CA LYS A 312 -17.59 25.88 26.09
C LYS A 312 -18.02 24.82 25.09
N ILE A 313 -17.56 24.97 23.83
CA ILE A 313 -17.81 23.98 22.78
C ILE A 313 -17.15 22.65 23.14
N LYS A 314 -15.91 22.70 23.67
CA LYS A 314 -15.21 21.50 24.13
C LYS A 314 -15.98 20.78 25.25
N GLU A 315 -16.50 21.53 26.25
CA GLU A 315 -17.34 20.95 27.31
C GLU A 315 -18.56 20.24 26.74
N SER A 316 -19.16 20.75 25.66
CA SER A 316 -20.29 20.10 25.00
C SER A 316 -19.88 18.78 24.34
N PHE A 317 -18.73 18.74 23.63
CA PHE A 317 -18.18 17.47 23.12
C PHE A 317 -17.87 16.47 24.24
N ASP A 318 -17.22 16.90 25.32
CA ASP A 318 -16.88 16.04 26.45
C ASP A 318 -18.14 15.46 27.12
N ALA A 319 -19.20 16.24 27.23
CA ALA A 319 -20.48 15.79 27.82
C ALA A 319 -21.17 14.73 26.92
N GLU A 320 -21.15 14.89 25.58
CA GLU A 320 -21.73 13.91 24.68
C GLU A 320 -20.86 12.65 24.61
N LEU A 321 -19.53 12.77 24.65
CA LEU A 321 -18.61 11.65 24.75
C LEU A 321 -18.89 10.80 25.99
N ALA A 322 -19.06 11.45 27.16
CA ALA A 322 -19.39 10.75 28.41
C ALA A 322 -20.78 10.12 28.39
N ALA A 323 -21.72 10.68 27.64
CA ALA A 323 -23.09 10.18 27.52
C ALA A 323 -23.27 9.08 26.45
N GLY A 324 -22.37 8.98 25.50
CA GLY A 324 -22.39 8.00 24.40
C GLY A 324 -21.97 6.58 24.80
N PRO A 325 -21.88 5.66 23.85
CA PRO A 325 -21.15 4.40 24.05
C PRO A 325 -19.65 4.67 24.21
N ALA A 326 -18.92 3.75 24.81
CA ALA A 326 -17.46 3.81 24.82
C ALA A 326 -16.92 3.68 23.38
N LEU A 327 -16.00 4.57 23.01
CA LEU A 327 -15.32 4.52 21.72
C LEU A 327 -14.10 3.60 21.79
N ALA A 328 -13.82 2.91 20.69
CA ALA A 328 -12.52 2.31 20.50
C ALA A 328 -11.43 3.39 20.45
N MET A 329 -10.29 3.12 21.08
CA MET A 329 -9.21 4.08 21.25
C MET A 329 -8.06 3.79 20.28
N VAL A 330 -7.47 4.85 19.75
CA VAL A 330 -6.18 4.82 19.05
C VAL A 330 -5.03 4.93 20.06
N ASP A 331 -5.20 5.77 21.08
CA ASP A 331 -4.27 5.94 22.19
C ASP A 331 -5.07 6.25 23.46
N SER A 332 -5.25 5.25 24.31
CA SER A 332 -6.04 5.39 25.55
C SER A 332 -5.38 6.34 26.54
N ASP A 333 -4.04 6.35 26.63
CA ASP A 333 -3.30 7.20 27.56
C ASP A 333 -3.43 8.69 27.24
N LYS A 334 -3.58 9.01 25.93
CA LYS A 334 -3.74 10.39 25.45
C LYS A 334 -5.19 10.79 25.20
N GLY A 335 -6.14 9.87 25.37
CA GLY A 335 -7.54 10.11 25.07
C GLY A 335 -7.86 10.25 23.59
N ILE A 336 -7.02 9.72 22.71
CA ILE A 336 -7.22 9.74 21.26
C ILE A 336 -8.15 8.60 20.87
N THR A 337 -9.36 8.96 20.45
CA THR A 337 -10.39 8.00 20.05
C THR A 337 -10.32 7.67 18.56
N ASN A 338 -11.03 6.63 18.19
CA ASN A 338 -11.31 6.23 16.80
C ASN A 338 -11.95 7.36 15.94
N LEU A 339 -12.55 8.39 16.55
CA LEU A 339 -13.15 9.53 15.84
C LEU A 339 -12.24 10.77 15.71
N HIS A 340 -10.98 10.69 16.15
CA HIS A 340 -10.08 11.85 16.11
C HIS A 340 -9.54 12.15 14.71
N VAL A 341 -9.13 11.14 13.95
CA VAL A 341 -8.49 11.32 12.63
C VAL A 341 -8.93 10.21 11.68
N PRO A 342 -9.49 10.52 10.48
CA PRO A 342 -9.95 9.49 9.55
C PRO A 342 -8.83 8.56 9.04
N SER A 343 -7.59 9.00 8.98
CA SER A 343 -6.45 8.18 8.60
C SER A 343 -5.98 7.19 9.68
N ASP A 344 -6.49 7.28 10.91
CA ASP A 344 -6.17 6.32 11.98
C ASP A 344 -7.09 5.08 11.96
N VAL A 345 -8.11 5.07 11.12
CA VAL A 345 -9.14 4.02 11.06
C VAL A 345 -9.14 3.27 9.71
N ILE A 346 -7.98 3.07 9.13
CA ILE A 346 -7.85 2.37 7.86
C ILE A 346 -8.25 0.90 8.03
N VAL A 347 -9.32 0.51 7.35
CA VAL A 347 -10.02 -0.77 7.50
C VAL A 347 -9.11 -1.99 7.30
N ASP A 348 -8.22 -1.94 6.34
CA ASP A 348 -7.28 -3.02 6.02
C ASP A 348 -6.19 -3.24 7.08
N ALA A 349 -5.94 -2.26 7.94
CA ALA A 349 -5.05 -2.40 9.09
C ALA A 349 -5.81 -2.68 10.40
N SER A 350 -6.88 -1.92 10.65
CA SER A 350 -7.59 -1.95 11.93
C SER A 350 -8.46 -3.20 12.12
N MET A 351 -9.12 -3.71 11.07
CA MET A 351 -9.94 -4.91 11.17
C MET A 351 -9.11 -6.19 11.40
N PRO A 352 -8.03 -6.45 10.66
CA PRO A 352 -7.17 -7.60 10.96
C PRO A 352 -6.53 -7.52 12.34
N ALA A 353 -6.14 -6.34 12.81
CA ALA A 353 -5.60 -6.14 14.17
C ALA A 353 -6.63 -6.51 15.25
N MET A 354 -7.88 -6.09 15.07
CA MET A 354 -8.99 -6.45 15.97
C MET A 354 -9.21 -7.97 15.97
N ILE A 355 -9.28 -8.62 14.81
CA ILE A 355 -9.48 -10.07 14.70
C ILE A 355 -8.34 -10.83 15.36
N ARG A 356 -7.09 -10.40 15.18
CA ARG A 356 -5.90 -10.99 15.80
C ARG A 356 -5.94 -10.87 17.33
N THR A 357 -6.61 -9.84 17.87
CA THR A 357 -6.73 -9.56 19.30
C THR A 357 -8.08 -10.05 19.84
N SER A 358 -8.47 -11.29 19.56
CA SER A 358 -9.71 -11.92 20.05
C SER A 358 -11.01 -11.21 19.63
N GLY A 359 -10.97 -10.38 18.58
CA GLY A 359 -12.07 -9.50 18.20
C GLY A 359 -12.20 -8.24 19.07
N HIS A 360 -11.24 -7.95 19.90
CA HIS A 360 -11.28 -6.83 20.83
C HIS A 360 -10.54 -5.61 20.29
N MET A 361 -11.00 -4.44 20.72
CA MET A 361 -10.28 -3.17 20.63
C MET A 361 -10.07 -2.58 22.02
N TRP A 362 -9.17 -1.60 22.12
CA TRP A 362 -8.89 -0.90 23.38
C TRP A 362 -9.99 0.09 23.72
N GLY A 363 -10.48 0.05 24.94
CA GLY A 363 -11.43 1.01 25.49
C GLY A 363 -10.76 2.22 26.15
N PRO A 364 -11.56 3.23 26.55
CA PRO A 364 -11.06 4.42 27.25
C PRO A 364 -10.36 4.14 28.57
N ASP A 365 -10.69 3.01 29.21
CA ASP A 365 -10.07 2.52 30.44
C ASP A 365 -8.76 1.77 30.24
N GLY A 366 -8.27 1.69 28.99
CA GLY A 366 -7.08 0.93 28.64
C GLY A 366 -7.25 -0.58 28.69
N GLN A 367 -8.51 -1.09 28.71
CA GLN A 367 -8.80 -2.52 28.64
C GLN A 367 -9.35 -2.89 27.28
N GLU A 368 -9.14 -4.15 26.88
CA GLU A 368 -9.70 -4.72 25.67
C GLU A 368 -11.18 -5.08 25.85
N ALA A 369 -12.01 -4.81 24.85
CA ALA A 369 -13.44 -5.12 24.88
C ALA A 369 -14.00 -5.46 23.51
N ASP A 370 -15.12 -6.20 23.51
CA ASP A 370 -15.92 -6.46 22.32
C ASP A 370 -16.36 -5.15 21.64
N THR A 371 -16.48 -5.19 20.32
CA THR A 371 -16.65 -4.00 19.48
C THR A 371 -17.69 -4.21 18.41
N ILE A 372 -18.54 -3.21 18.17
CA ILE A 372 -19.29 -3.08 16.91
C ILE A 372 -18.39 -2.33 15.95
N ALA A 373 -17.90 -3.02 14.93
CA ALA A 373 -17.11 -2.46 13.86
C ALA A 373 -18.03 -1.96 12.74
N VAL A 374 -18.10 -0.64 12.57
CA VAL A 374 -18.99 0.00 11.59
C VAL A 374 -18.23 0.20 10.28
N LEU A 375 -18.66 -0.52 9.25
CA LEU A 375 -18.23 -0.40 7.86
C LEU A 375 -19.47 -0.06 7.02
N PRO A 376 -19.77 1.23 6.79
CA PRO A 376 -21.05 1.63 6.18
C PRO A 376 -21.33 1.00 4.82
N ASP A 377 -20.36 1.03 3.91
CA ASP A 377 -20.48 0.38 2.60
C ASP A 377 -20.38 -1.15 2.71
N SER A 378 -21.38 -1.85 2.19
CA SER A 378 -21.49 -3.30 2.27
C SER A 378 -20.70 -4.07 1.22
N SER A 379 -19.96 -3.39 0.34
CA SER A 379 -19.22 -4.02 -0.76
C SER A 379 -18.33 -5.18 -0.28
N TYR A 380 -17.60 -4.99 0.82
CA TYR A 380 -16.65 -5.97 1.34
C TYR A 380 -16.70 -6.17 2.86
N ALA A 381 -17.64 -5.52 3.53
CA ALA A 381 -17.80 -5.61 4.98
C ALA A 381 -18.04 -7.06 5.45
N GLY A 382 -18.77 -7.83 4.66
CA GLY A 382 -19.09 -9.23 4.93
C GLY A 382 -17.87 -10.14 5.04
N VAL A 383 -16.77 -9.82 4.38
CA VAL A 383 -15.50 -10.57 4.51
C VAL A 383 -15.07 -10.68 5.97
N TYR A 384 -15.04 -9.57 6.68
CA TYR A 384 -14.63 -9.54 8.08
C TYR A 384 -15.63 -10.23 8.99
N GLN A 385 -16.93 -10.11 8.71
CA GLN A 385 -17.95 -10.82 9.48
C GLN A 385 -17.79 -12.34 9.38
N VAL A 386 -17.52 -12.87 8.18
CA VAL A 386 -17.28 -14.31 7.98
C VAL A 386 -16.05 -14.78 8.76
N VAL A 387 -14.97 -13.98 8.80
CA VAL A 387 -13.77 -14.31 9.61
C VAL A 387 -14.09 -14.31 11.10
N ILE A 388 -14.85 -13.33 11.58
CA ILE A 388 -15.28 -13.24 12.99
C ILE A 388 -16.12 -14.45 13.36
N ASP A 389 -17.09 -14.83 12.52
CA ASP A 389 -17.97 -15.98 12.76
C ASP A 389 -17.19 -17.29 12.78
N ASP A 390 -16.22 -17.45 11.86
CA ASP A 390 -15.34 -18.61 11.86
C ASP A 390 -14.48 -18.67 13.13
N CYS A 391 -13.86 -17.56 13.53
CA CYS A 391 -13.08 -17.49 14.77
C CYS A 391 -13.93 -17.77 16.02
N ARG A 392 -15.17 -17.32 16.03
CA ARG A 392 -16.13 -17.56 17.11
C ARG A 392 -16.51 -19.04 17.20
N ALA A 393 -16.68 -19.71 16.04
CA ALA A 393 -17.05 -21.12 15.95
C ALA A 393 -15.87 -22.08 16.20
N ASN A 394 -14.68 -21.73 15.68
CA ASN A 394 -13.53 -22.64 15.57
C ASN A 394 -12.30 -22.20 16.37
N GLY A 395 -12.37 -21.04 17.05
CA GLY A 395 -11.24 -20.42 17.73
C GLY A 395 -10.30 -19.67 16.81
N ALA A 396 -9.23 -19.13 17.34
CA ALA A 396 -8.19 -18.43 16.60
C ALA A 396 -7.51 -19.35 15.56
N PHE A 397 -6.96 -18.76 14.50
CA PHE A 397 -6.08 -19.48 13.57
C PHE A 397 -4.75 -19.81 14.24
N ASP A 398 -4.14 -20.93 13.84
CA ASP A 398 -2.82 -21.32 14.28
C ASP A 398 -1.79 -21.01 13.18
N PRO A 399 -0.90 -20.02 13.38
CA PRO A 399 0.11 -19.66 12.39
C PRO A 399 1.10 -20.81 12.06
N ALA A 400 1.25 -21.78 12.96
CA ALA A 400 2.13 -22.91 12.75
C ALA A 400 1.60 -23.93 11.72
N THR A 401 0.28 -24.00 11.57
CA THR A 401 -0.38 -25.04 10.76
C THR A 401 -1.20 -24.51 9.59
N MET A 402 -1.62 -23.24 9.64
CA MET A 402 -2.52 -22.68 8.62
C MET A 402 -1.88 -22.57 7.24
N GLY A 403 -2.72 -22.68 6.20
CA GLY A 403 -2.37 -22.38 4.82
C GLY A 403 -2.25 -20.89 4.55
N SER A 404 -1.98 -20.53 3.29
CA SER A 404 -1.82 -19.15 2.81
C SER A 404 -2.94 -18.77 1.84
N VAL A 405 -3.22 -17.46 1.76
CA VAL A 405 -4.09 -16.88 0.74
C VAL A 405 -3.31 -15.83 -0.06
N PRO A 406 -2.45 -16.27 -1.01
CA PRO A 406 -1.81 -15.34 -1.93
C PRO A 406 -2.87 -14.61 -2.77
N ASN A 407 -2.52 -13.42 -3.27
CA ASN A 407 -3.45 -12.57 -3.98
C ASN A 407 -2.97 -12.21 -5.39
N VAL A 408 -3.85 -12.35 -6.35
CA VAL A 408 -3.75 -11.80 -7.71
C VAL A 408 -4.71 -10.62 -7.81
N GLY A 409 -4.17 -9.40 -7.85
CA GLY A 409 -4.94 -8.16 -7.76
C GLY A 409 -5.01 -7.38 -9.08
N LEU A 410 -6.21 -6.98 -9.47
CA LEU A 410 -6.43 -6.09 -10.62
C LEU A 410 -5.93 -4.69 -10.28
N MET A 411 -4.78 -4.28 -10.86
CA MET A 411 -4.11 -3.04 -10.51
C MET A 411 -3.57 -2.28 -11.73
N ALA A 412 -3.29 -2.98 -12.82
CA ALA A 412 -2.60 -2.41 -13.98
C ALA A 412 -3.31 -1.15 -14.50
N GLN A 413 -2.51 -0.14 -14.85
CA GLN A 413 -2.99 1.10 -15.47
C GLN A 413 -4.13 1.80 -14.71
N LYS A 414 -4.14 1.73 -13.37
CA LYS A 414 -5.23 2.22 -12.53
C LYS A 414 -6.59 1.60 -12.90
N ALA A 415 -6.59 0.28 -13.10
CA ALA A 415 -7.75 -0.45 -13.60
C ALA A 415 -9.02 -0.22 -12.78
N GLU A 416 -8.89 -0.11 -11.46
CA GLU A 416 -10.00 0.21 -10.56
C GLU A 416 -9.59 1.23 -9.51
N GLU A 417 -10.23 2.38 -9.47
CA GLU A 417 -10.07 3.38 -8.42
C GLU A 417 -11.42 3.92 -7.99
N TYR A 418 -11.80 3.65 -6.74
CA TYR A 418 -13.05 4.12 -6.13
C TYR A 418 -12.80 5.29 -5.19
N GLY A 419 -13.76 6.24 -5.13
CA GLY A 419 -13.72 7.34 -4.19
C GLY A 419 -12.61 8.36 -4.41
N SER A 420 -11.92 8.34 -5.56
CA SER A 420 -10.88 9.30 -5.92
C SER A 420 -11.48 10.66 -6.27
N HIS A 421 -10.68 11.72 -6.08
CA HIS A 421 -11.14 13.12 -6.13
C HIS A 421 -11.54 13.65 -7.51
N ASP A 422 -11.31 12.93 -8.57
CA ASP A 422 -11.63 13.36 -9.94
C ASP A 422 -13.00 12.89 -10.44
N LYS A 423 -13.59 11.88 -9.78
CA LYS A 423 -14.90 11.29 -10.16
C LYS A 423 -15.81 11.01 -8.96
N THR A 424 -15.51 11.60 -7.81
CA THR A 424 -16.29 11.46 -6.57
C THR A 424 -16.70 12.85 -6.09
N PHE A 425 -17.98 13.04 -5.76
CA PHE A 425 -18.56 14.32 -5.43
C PHE A 425 -19.55 14.23 -4.28
N GLU A 426 -19.48 15.17 -3.34
CA GLU A 426 -20.59 15.48 -2.45
C GLU A 426 -21.58 16.35 -3.23
N ILE A 427 -22.83 15.92 -3.29
CA ILE A 427 -23.84 16.51 -4.16
C ILE A 427 -24.41 17.78 -3.53
N PRO A 428 -24.33 18.95 -4.20
CA PRO A 428 -24.75 20.22 -3.61
C PRO A 428 -26.26 20.41 -3.58
N THR A 429 -27.02 19.78 -4.46
CA THR A 429 -28.48 19.95 -4.59
C THR A 429 -29.15 18.68 -5.08
N THR A 430 -30.44 18.51 -4.73
CA THR A 430 -31.24 17.37 -5.18
C THR A 430 -31.43 17.42 -6.71
N GLY A 431 -31.37 16.24 -7.35
CA GLY A 431 -31.52 16.12 -8.79
C GLY A 431 -31.12 14.73 -9.30
N THR A 432 -30.57 14.68 -10.50
CA THR A 432 -30.05 13.49 -11.16
C THR A 432 -28.62 13.70 -11.64
N VAL A 433 -27.70 12.87 -11.18
CA VAL A 433 -26.34 12.83 -11.79
C VAL A 433 -26.39 11.93 -13.01
N ARG A 434 -25.90 12.44 -14.12
CA ARG A 434 -25.84 11.75 -15.41
C ARG A 434 -24.39 11.62 -15.85
N VAL A 435 -24.02 10.41 -16.29
CA VAL A 435 -22.79 10.16 -17.03
C VAL A 435 -23.17 10.10 -18.49
N VAL A 436 -22.75 11.08 -19.28
CA VAL A 436 -23.20 11.22 -20.67
C VAL A 436 -22.04 11.05 -21.65
N ASP A 437 -22.32 10.51 -22.83
CA ASP A 437 -21.38 10.42 -23.95
C ASP A 437 -21.21 11.78 -24.67
N ALA A 438 -20.35 11.83 -25.67
CA ALA A 438 -20.09 13.04 -26.46
C ALA A 438 -21.33 13.54 -27.25
N ALA A 439 -22.31 12.68 -27.52
CA ALA A 439 -23.55 13.00 -28.16
C ALA A 439 -24.64 13.49 -27.17
N GLY A 440 -24.36 13.44 -25.86
CA GLY A 440 -25.29 13.82 -24.79
C GLY A 440 -26.24 12.70 -24.36
N ASN A 441 -26.03 11.48 -24.83
CA ASN A 441 -26.83 10.33 -24.37
C ASN A 441 -26.36 9.87 -22.97
N ALA A 442 -27.30 9.59 -22.08
CA ALA A 442 -26.98 9.09 -20.77
C ALA A 442 -26.54 7.61 -20.86
N VAL A 443 -25.31 7.35 -20.41
CA VAL A 443 -24.75 6.00 -20.22
C VAL A 443 -25.19 5.44 -18.86
N LEU A 444 -25.12 6.29 -17.82
CA LEU A 444 -25.54 5.96 -16.46
C LEU A 444 -26.27 7.17 -15.84
N GLU A 445 -27.24 6.89 -14.99
CA GLU A 445 -27.99 7.93 -14.26
C GLU A 445 -28.24 7.50 -12.81
N GLN A 446 -28.08 8.45 -11.88
CA GLN A 446 -28.36 8.26 -10.45
C GLN A 446 -29.21 9.44 -9.95
N ALA A 447 -30.39 9.16 -9.41
CA ALA A 447 -31.12 10.15 -8.64
C ALA A 447 -30.37 10.42 -7.33
N VAL A 448 -30.25 11.69 -6.92
CA VAL A 448 -29.44 12.10 -5.76
C VAL A 448 -30.14 13.16 -4.93
N GLY A 449 -29.94 13.12 -3.62
CA GLY A 449 -30.30 14.19 -2.69
C GLY A 449 -29.10 15.10 -2.39
N ALA A 450 -29.38 16.30 -1.87
CA ALA A 450 -28.33 17.18 -1.38
C ALA A 450 -27.55 16.51 -0.25
N GLY A 451 -26.22 16.53 -0.34
CA GLY A 451 -25.30 15.87 0.59
C GLY A 451 -25.01 14.41 0.29
N ASP A 452 -25.72 13.77 -0.64
CA ASP A 452 -25.39 12.40 -1.07
C ASP A 452 -23.99 12.38 -1.69
N ILE A 453 -23.32 11.22 -1.59
CA ILE A 453 -21.98 11.04 -2.13
C ILE A 453 -22.09 10.20 -3.40
N PHE A 454 -21.82 10.82 -4.53
CA PHE A 454 -21.75 10.14 -5.84
C PHE A 454 -20.31 9.77 -6.15
N ARG A 455 -20.10 8.59 -6.70
CA ARG A 455 -18.82 8.20 -7.28
C ARG A 455 -18.98 7.40 -8.56
N MET A 456 -18.05 7.62 -9.49
CA MET A 456 -17.89 6.86 -10.72
C MET A 456 -16.54 6.13 -10.70
N CYS A 457 -16.51 4.91 -11.20
CA CYS A 457 -15.29 4.14 -11.41
C CYS A 457 -15.16 3.68 -12.86
N GLN A 458 -13.94 3.35 -13.25
CA GLN A 458 -13.59 2.75 -14.54
C GLN A 458 -12.75 1.52 -14.29
N ALA A 459 -12.97 0.45 -15.09
CA ALA A 459 -12.11 -0.72 -15.13
C ALA A 459 -11.74 -1.03 -16.58
N LYS A 460 -10.45 -0.97 -16.91
CA LYS A 460 -9.92 -1.14 -18.26
C LYS A 460 -9.87 -2.60 -18.69
N ASP A 461 -10.16 -2.85 -19.95
CA ASP A 461 -10.31 -4.21 -20.47
C ASP A 461 -8.98 -4.98 -20.57
N LEU A 462 -7.93 -4.38 -21.10
CA LEU A 462 -6.60 -5.02 -21.19
C LEU A 462 -6.05 -5.46 -19.82
N PRO A 463 -6.09 -4.64 -18.76
CA PRO A 463 -5.76 -5.10 -17.42
C PRO A 463 -6.59 -6.29 -16.94
N ILE A 464 -7.88 -6.35 -17.27
CA ILE A 464 -8.74 -7.49 -16.91
C ILE A 464 -8.33 -8.77 -17.63
N GLN A 465 -7.99 -8.68 -18.92
CA GLN A 465 -7.47 -9.83 -19.69
C GLN A 465 -6.18 -10.38 -19.06
N ASP A 466 -5.22 -9.51 -18.75
CA ASP A 466 -3.97 -9.89 -18.10
C ASP A 466 -4.18 -10.44 -16.68
N TRP A 467 -5.12 -9.88 -15.92
CA TRP A 467 -5.51 -10.36 -14.59
C TRP A 467 -6.02 -11.80 -14.63
N VAL A 468 -6.88 -12.15 -15.60
CA VAL A 468 -7.35 -13.53 -15.84
C VAL A 468 -6.16 -14.44 -16.20
N LYS A 469 -5.30 -14.03 -17.11
CA LYS A 469 -4.08 -14.75 -17.48
C LYS A 469 -3.18 -15.01 -16.26
N LEU A 470 -2.96 -13.99 -15.41
CA LEU A 470 -2.14 -14.11 -14.22
C LEU A 470 -2.74 -15.12 -13.22
N ALA A 471 -4.06 -15.11 -13.03
CA ALA A 471 -4.75 -16.08 -12.19
C ALA A 471 -4.52 -17.52 -12.67
N VAL A 472 -4.69 -17.78 -13.96
CA VAL A 472 -4.42 -19.10 -14.58
C VAL A 472 -2.94 -19.50 -14.40
N THR A 473 -2.02 -18.56 -14.65
CA THR A 473 -0.57 -18.79 -14.49
C THR A 473 -0.23 -19.19 -13.05
N ARG A 474 -0.79 -18.49 -12.06
CA ARG A 474 -0.54 -18.79 -10.65
C ARG A 474 -1.17 -20.10 -10.21
N ALA A 475 -2.40 -20.39 -10.63
CA ALA A 475 -3.04 -21.67 -10.37
C ALA A 475 -2.22 -22.84 -10.93
N ARG A 476 -1.71 -22.73 -12.15
CA ARG A 476 -0.88 -23.75 -12.78
C ARG A 476 0.47 -23.94 -12.08
N ALA A 477 1.10 -22.84 -11.67
CA ALA A 477 2.39 -22.88 -11.01
C ALA A 477 2.33 -23.50 -9.59
N THR A 478 1.21 -23.36 -8.91
CA THR A 478 1.07 -23.79 -7.50
C THR A 478 0.21 -25.04 -7.31
N GLY A 479 -0.69 -25.33 -8.24
CA GLY A 479 -1.73 -26.37 -8.09
C GLY A 479 -2.85 -25.98 -7.10
N ALA A 480 -2.82 -24.77 -6.54
CA ALA A 480 -3.85 -24.27 -5.64
C ALA A 480 -5.07 -23.76 -6.42
N PRO A 481 -6.28 -23.87 -5.85
CA PRO A 481 -7.46 -23.24 -6.43
C PRO A 481 -7.28 -21.73 -6.58
N ALA A 482 -7.71 -21.18 -7.73
CA ALA A 482 -7.83 -19.75 -7.95
C ALA A 482 -9.31 -19.35 -7.89
N VAL A 483 -9.64 -18.46 -6.99
CA VAL A 483 -11.01 -18.01 -6.77
C VAL A 483 -11.11 -16.53 -7.12
N PHE A 484 -11.95 -16.21 -8.11
CA PHE A 484 -12.34 -14.84 -8.42
C PHE A 484 -13.39 -14.38 -7.42
N TRP A 485 -13.09 -13.35 -6.65
CA TRP A 485 -13.95 -12.78 -5.60
C TRP A 485 -14.88 -11.77 -6.24
N LEU A 486 -15.94 -12.24 -6.84
CA LEU A 486 -16.91 -11.44 -7.60
C LEU A 486 -18.33 -11.82 -7.20
N ASP A 487 -19.14 -10.81 -6.92
CA ASP A 487 -20.53 -10.93 -6.49
C ASP A 487 -21.46 -10.75 -7.71
N GLU A 488 -22.17 -11.77 -8.11
CA GLU A 488 -23.10 -11.72 -9.25
C GLU A 488 -24.26 -10.72 -9.06
N ASP A 489 -24.56 -10.36 -7.81
CA ASP A 489 -25.62 -9.41 -7.47
C ASP A 489 -25.11 -7.95 -7.41
N ARG A 490 -23.82 -7.72 -7.61
CA ARG A 490 -23.23 -6.39 -7.74
C ARG A 490 -23.03 -6.04 -9.21
N ALA A 491 -23.50 -4.86 -9.63
CA ALA A 491 -23.54 -4.45 -11.04
C ALA A 491 -22.16 -4.49 -11.74
N HIS A 492 -21.12 -3.93 -11.08
CA HIS A 492 -19.74 -3.98 -11.58
C HIS A 492 -19.23 -5.42 -11.71
N ASP A 493 -19.40 -6.21 -10.67
CA ASP A 493 -18.88 -7.59 -10.62
C ASP A 493 -19.58 -8.47 -11.66
N ALA A 494 -20.87 -8.26 -11.95
CA ALA A 494 -21.59 -8.95 -13.01
C ALA A 494 -20.93 -8.74 -14.40
N GLN A 495 -20.44 -7.51 -14.68
CA GLN A 495 -19.69 -7.24 -15.91
C GLN A 495 -18.32 -7.94 -15.89
N LEU A 496 -17.62 -7.93 -14.77
CA LEU A 496 -16.35 -8.65 -14.63
C LEU A 496 -16.52 -10.16 -14.76
N ILE A 497 -17.58 -10.75 -14.19
CA ILE A 497 -17.89 -12.17 -14.33
C ILE A 497 -18.08 -12.56 -15.80
N ALA A 498 -18.79 -11.73 -16.58
CA ALA A 498 -18.96 -11.97 -18.01
C ALA A 498 -17.61 -11.94 -18.75
N LYS A 499 -16.75 -10.96 -18.44
CA LYS A 499 -15.40 -10.85 -19.01
C LYS A 499 -14.49 -12.01 -18.60
N VAL A 500 -14.48 -12.38 -17.33
CA VAL A 500 -13.69 -13.52 -16.81
C VAL A 500 -14.08 -14.81 -17.55
N LYS A 501 -15.38 -15.10 -17.69
CA LYS A 501 -15.85 -16.28 -18.43
C LYS A 501 -15.41 -16.25 -19.89
N THR A 502 -15.41 -15.09 -20.52
CA THR A 502 -14.95 -14.92 -21.90
C THR A 502 -13.46 -15.18 -22.02
N TYR A 503 -12.65 -14.54 -21.17
CA TYR A 503 -11.18 -14.58 -21.29
C TYR A 503 -10.59 -15.90 -20.77
N LEU A 504 -11.23 -16.61 -19.85
CA LEU A 504 -10.80 -17.95 -19.44
C LEU A 504 -10.81 -18.94 -20.62
N ALA A 505 -11.70 -18.74 -21.61
CA ALA A 505 -11.74 -19.58 -22.80
C ALA A 505 -10.48 -19.48 -23.68
N ASP A 506 -9.70 -18.42 -23.54
CA ASP A 506 -8.44 -18.20 -24.27
C ASP A 506 -7.24 -18.91 -23.61
N HIS A 507 -7.45 -19.54 -22.45
CA HIS A 507 -6.39 -20.18 -21.67
C HIS A 507 -6.66 -21.68 -21.50
N ASP A 508 -5.59 -22.47 -21.49
CA ASP A 508 -5.66 -23.86 -21.06
C ASP A 508 -5.91 -23.92 -19.54
N THR A 509 -7.10 -24.36 -19.16
CA THR A 509 -7.52 -24.53 -17.76
C THR A 509 -7.64 -25.98 -17.33
N ASP A 510 -7.24 -26.94 -18.17
CA ASP A 510 -7.35 -28.36 -17.89
C ASP A 510 -6.57 -28.72 -16.60
N GLY A 511 -7.26 -29.41 -15.70
CA GLY A 511 -6.72 -29.82 -14.40
C GLY A 511 -6.58 -28.70 -13.36
N LEU A 512 -7.01 -27.47 -13.66
CA LEU A 512 -7.04 -26.37 -12.70
C LEU A 512 -8.41 -26.25 -12.04
N GLN A 513 -8.43 -25.93 -10.76
CA GLN A 513 -9.62 -25.49 -10.05
C GLN A 513 -9.70 -23.98 -10.09
N ILE A 514 -10.62 -23.44 -10.89
CA ILE A 514 -10.88 -22.00 -11.01
C ILE A 514 -12.36 -21.76 -10.72
N GLU A 515 -12.63 -20.93 -9.73
CA GLU A 515 -13.98 -20.68 -9.23
C GLU A 515 -14.31 -19.19 -9.27
N ILE A 516 -15.58 -18.85 -9.29
CA ILE A 516 -16.10 -17.49 -9.11
C ILE A 516 -17.07 -17.54 -7.94
N MET A 517 -16.79 -16.75 -6.90
CA MET A 517 -17.61 -16.74 -5.67
C MET A 517 -17.76 -15.30 -5.17
N SER A 518 -18.92 -14.99 -4.53
CA SER A 518 -19.05 -13.72 -3.81
C SER A 518 -17.98 -13.59 -2.73
N PRO A 519 -17.59 -12.37 -2.31
CA PRO A 519 -16.56 -12.16 -1.30
C PRO A 519 -16.78 -12.97 -0.01
N GLU A 520 -18.01 -13.09 0.48
CA GLU A 520 -18.33 -13.85 1.69
C GLU A 520 -18.15 -15.37 1.47
N LYS A 521 -18.62 -15.90 0.34
CA LYS A 521 -18.45 -17.34 0.01
C LYS A 521 -16.98 -17.68 -0.21
N ALA A 522 -16.25 -16.81 -0.92
CA ALA A 522 -14.82 -16.97 -1.15
C ALA A 522 -14.01 -16.90 0.15
N THR A 523 -14.41 -16.02 1.09
CA THR A 523 -13.84 -15.97 2.44
C THR A 523 -14.05 -17.31 3.15
N ALA A 524 -15.28 -17.78 3.25
CA ALA A 524 -15.60 -19.04 3.94
C ALA A 524 -14.83 -20.23 3.33
N PHE A 525 -14.80 -20.33 2.00
CA PHE A 525 -14.03 -21.34 1.27
C PHE A 525 -12.53 -21.28 1.60
N SER A 526 -11.95 -20.08 1.62
CA SER A 526 -10.53 -19.87 1.93
C SER A 526 -10.22 -20.22 3.39
N LEU A 527 -11.08 -19.83 4.33
CA LEU A 527 -10.90 -20.11 5.76
C LEU A 527 -10.92 -21.61 6.06
N GLU A 528 -11.86 -22.35 5.47
CA GLU A 528 -11.93 -23.80 5.61
C GLU A 528 -10.65 -24.48 5.14
N ARG A 529 -10.09 -24.03 4.01
CA ARG A 529 -8.88 -24.58 3.43
C ARG A 529 -7.63 -24.23 4.26
N ILE A 530 -7.47 -22.97 4.65
CA ILE A 530 -6.28 -22.57 5.44
C ILE A 530 -6.25 -23.24 6.81
N ARG A 531 -7.40 -23.56 7.42
CA ARG A 531 -7.46 -24.37 8.65
C ARG A 531 -6.94 -25.79 8.46
N ARG A 532 -7.02 -26.34 7.23
CA ARG A 532 -6.43 -27.64 6.86
C ARG A 532 -4.97 -27.53 6.41
N GLY A 533 -4.38 -26.34 6.41
CA GLY A 533 -3.02 -26.10 5.90
C GLY A 533 -2.93 -26.02 4.39
N GLU A 534 -4.06 -25.81 3.70
CA GLU A 534 -4.15 -25.74 2.23
C GLU A 534 -4.20 -24.28 1.76
N ASP A 535 -3.55 -24.00 0.62
CA ASP A 535 -3.53 -22.66 0.05
C ASP A 535 -4.70 -22.40 -0.90
N THR A 536 -5.12 -21.14 -1.00
CA THR A 536 -6.13 -20.66 -1.96
C THR A 536 -5.67 -19.34 -2.56
N ILE A 537 -5.63 -19.23 -3.89
CA ILE A 537 -5.29 -17.96 -4.56
C ILE A 537 -6.57 -17.10 -4.61
N SER A 538 -6.53 -15.95 -3.96
CA SER A 538 -7.57 -14.94 -4.09
C SER A 538 -7.31 -14.08 -5.33
N VAL A 539 -8.30 -14.00 -6.23
CA VAL A 539 -8.23 -13.19 -7.45
C VAL A 539 -9.24 -12.05 -7.32
N THR A 540 -8.75 -10.83 -7.15
CA THR A 540 -9.58 -9.72 -6.65
C THR A 540 -9.40 -8.43 -7.43
N GLY A 541 -10.39 -7.55 -7.37
CA GLY A 541 -10.28 -6.14 -7.73
C GLY A 541 -9.31 -5.38 -6.83
N ASN A 542 -9.06 -4.12 -7.17
CA ASN A 542 -8.01 -3.32 -6.53
C ASN A 542 -8.30 -3.01 -5.05
N VAL A 543 -9.54 -2.73 -4.69
CA VAL A 543 -9.92 -2.41 -3.29
C VAL A 543 -9.82 -3.66 -2.41
N LEU A 544 -10.42 -4.75 -2.84
CA LEU A 544 -10.41 -6.02 -2.09
C LEU A 544 -9.00 -6.63 -2.03
N ARG A 545 -8.16 -6.39 -3.03
CA ARG A 545 -6.73 -6.70 -2.97
C ARG A 545 -6.09 -6.13 -1.71
N ASP A 546 -6.29 -4.83 -1.44
CA ASP A 546 -5.72 -4.18 -0.25
C ASP A 546 -6.24 -4.79 1.05
N TYR A 547 -7.53 -5.14 1.11
CA TYR A 547 -8.12 -5.78 2.28
C TYR A 547 -7.49 -7.14 2.56
N LEU A 548 -7.38 -7.99 1.54
CA LEU A 548 -6.93 -9.38 1.71
C LEU A 548 -5.41 -9.51 1.87
N THR A 549 -4.63 -8.58 1.28
CA THR A 549 -3.16 -8.57 1.42
C THR A 549 -2.69 -8.02 2.77
N ASP A 550 -3.60 -7.57 3.60
CA ASP A 550 -3.37 -7.30 5.02
C ASP A 550 -4.04 -8.36 5.90
N LEU A 551 -5.30 -8.70 5.65
CA LEU A 551 -6.06 -9.65 6.49
C LEU A 551 -5.35 -10.99 6.65
N PHE A 552 -5.12 -11.71 5.57
CA PHE A 552 -4.54 -13.04 5.65
C PHE A 552 -3.08 -13.04 6.12
N PRO A 553 -2.19 -12.15 5.65
CA PRO A 553 -0.82 -12.07 6.15
C PRO A 553 -0.74 -11.70 7.64
N ILE A 554 -1.60 -10.85 8.14
CA ILE A 554 -1.63 -10.52 9.58
C ILE A 554 -2.03 -11.73 10.40
N LEU A 555 -2.99 -12.54 9.96
CA LEU A 555 -3.37 -13.78 10.63
C LEU A 555 -2.26 -14.84 10.53
N GLU A 556 -1.60 -14.97 9.39
CA GLU A 556 -0.60 -15.99 9.10
C GLU A 556 0.79 -15.64 9.64
N LEU A 557 1.26 -14.41 9.37
CA LEU A 557 2.63 -13.97 9.63
C LEU A 557 2.73 -12.98 10.81
N GLY A 558 1.61 -12.48 11.31
CA GLY A 558 1.57 -11.40 12.28
C GLY A 558 1.80 -10.01 11.69
N THR A 559 2.08 -9.90 10.41
CA THR A 559 2.35 -8.66 9.68
C THR A 559 2.15 -8.86 8.18
N SER A 560 1.74 -7.82 7.48
CA SER A 560 1.74 -7.77 6.01
C SER A 560 3.07 -7.25 5.42
N ALA A 561 3.99 -6.75 6.26
CA ALA A 561 5.25 -6.14 5.84
C ALA A 561 6.27 -7.14 5.27
N LYS A 562 6.07 -8.45 5.49
CA LYS A 562 6.96 -9.53 5.02
C LYS A 562 6.43 -10.25 3.77
N MET A 563 5.52 -9.61 3.03
CA MET A 563 5.01 -10.14 1.78
C MET A 563 5.89 -9.74 0.60
N LEU A 564 6.02 -10.67 -0.34
CA LEU A 564 6.58 -10.39 -1.66
C LEU A 564 5.53 -9.68 -2.51
N SER A 565 5.90 -8.56 -3.14
CA SER A 565 5.05 -7.77 -4.03
C SER A 565 5.62 -7.77 -5.44
N VAL A 566 5.17 -8.69 -6.24
CA VAL A 566 5.54 -8.81 -7.66
C VAL A 566 4.45 -8.17 -8.52
N VAL A 567 4.87 -7.44 -9.53
CA VAL A 567 4.02 -6.93 -10.60
C VAL A 567 4.52 -7.50 -11.92
N PRO A 568 4.03 -8.68 -12.33
CA PRO A 568 4.30 -9.18 -13.67
C PRO A 568 3.73 -8.17 -14.68
N LEU A 569 4.60 -7.58 -15.49
CA LEU A 569 4.20 -6.54 -16.44
C LEU A 569 3.48 -7.17 -17.63
N MET A 570 2.43 -6.52 -18.14
CA MET A 570 1.58 -7.05 -19.20
C MET A 570 2.33 -7.47 -20.47
N ASN A 571 3.45 -6.79 -20.74
CA ASN A 571 4.31 -7.08 -21.93
C ASN A 571 5.47 -8.05 -21.62
N GLY A 572 5.47 -8.72 -20.48
CA GLY A 572 6.38 -9.82 -20.15
C GLY A 572 7.55 -9.47 -19.25
N GLY A 573 7.76 -8.20 -18.92
CA GLY A 573 8.76 -7.78 -17.92
C GLY A 573 8.31 -8.01 -16.47
N GLY A 574 9.15 -7.65 -15.52
CA GLY A 574 8.88 -7.74 -14.09
C GLY A 574 9.18 -6.44 -13.35
N LEU A 575 8.26 -6.06 -12.45
CA LEU A 575 8.45 -5.01 -11.46
C LEU A 575 8.34 -5.64 -10.07
N PHE A 576 9.33 -5.40 -9.23
CA PHE A 576 9.44 -5.95 -7.87
C PHE A 576 9.42 -4.80 -6.89
N GLU A 577 8.30 -4.65 -6.18
CA GLU A 577 8.11 -3.55 -5.23
C GLU A 577 8.56 -4.00 -3.85
N THR A 578 9.28 -3.12 -3.16
CA THR A 578 9.62 -3.29 -1.76
C THR A 578 8.62 -2.56 -0.88
N GLY A 579 8.60 -2.85 0.42
CA GLY A 579 7.56 -2.43 1.36
C GLY A 579 7.27 -0.93 1.46
N ALA A 580 6.39 -0.55 2.38
CA ALA A 580 6.00 0.84 2.61
C ALA A 580 7.08 1.64 3.34
N GLY A 581 7.30 2.90 2.92
CA GLY A 581 8.29 3.83 3.47
C GLY A 581 7.82 4.70 4.63
N GLY A 582 6.69 4.41 5.28
CA GLY A 582 6.09 5.28 6.29
C GLY A 582 6.98 5.63 7.50
N SER A 583 7.88 4.73 7.89
CA SER A 583 8.85 4.96 8.97
C SER A 583 10.19 5.53 8.51
N ALA A 584 10.43 5.66 7.20
CA ALA A 584 11.71 6.07 6.63
C ALA A 584 12.22 7.42 7.15
N PRO A 585 11.39 8.48 7.30
CA PRO A 585 11.85 9.75 7.85
C PRO A 585 12.46 9.65 9.25
N LYS A 586 11.85 8.86 10.13
CA LYS A 586 12.34 8.65 11.50
C LYS A 586 13.68 7.91 11.52
N HIS A 587 13.88 6.99 10.60
CA HIS A 587 15.13 6.25 10.47
C HIS A 587 16.27 7.15 9.96
N VAL A 588 15.99 8.08 9.04
CA VAL A 588 16.99 9.10 8.63
C VAL A 588 17.36 10.01 9.81
N GLN A 589 16.36 10.47 10.56
CA GLN A 589 16.61 11.30 11.76
C GLN A 589 17.50 10.58 12.77
N GLN A 590 17.27 9.29 12.99
CA GLN A 590 18.08 8.47 13.88
C GLN A 590 19.52 8.31 13.35
N LEU A 591 19.69 8.05 12.05
CA LEU A 591 21.03 7.95 11.45
C LEU A 591 21.82 9.23 11.62
N VAL A 592 21.22 10.39 11.30
CA VAL A 592 21.90 11.68 11.43
C VAL A 592 22.26 12.00 12.89
N LYS A 593 21.41 11.63 13.84
CA LYS A 593 21.63 11.90 15.26
C LYS A 593 22.57 10.92 15.94
N GLU A 594 22.53 9.66 15.58
CA GLU A 594 23.13 8.56 16.36
C GLU A 594 24.02 7.63 15.52
N ASP A 595 24.22 7.92 14.23
CA ASP A 595 24.90 7.02 13.27
C ASP A 595 24.37 5.58 13.37
N TYR A 596 23.04 5.45 13.35
CA TYR A 596 22.33 4.20 13.50
C TYR A 596 21.13 4.15 12.56
N LEU A 597 21.15 3.28 11.56
CA LEU A 597 20.05 3.09 10.62
C LEU A 597 19.24 1.86 10.99
N ARG A 598 18.05 2.07 11.54
CA ARG A 598 17.14 0.96 11.94
C ARG A 598 16.27 0.44 10.79
N TRP A 599 16.44 0.93 9.57
CA TRP A 599 15.71 0.43 8.41
C TRP A 599 15.95 -1.07 8.21
N ASP A 600 14.87 -1.86 8.02
CA ASP A 600 14.95 -3.29 7.72
C ASP A 600 14.83 -3.51 6.21
N SER A 601 15.90 -3.98 5.58
CA SER A 601 15.96 -4.25 4.14
C SER A 601 15.40 -5.62 3.74
N LEU A 602 14.64 -6.27 4.59
CA LEU A 602 14.09 -7.61 4.31
C LEU A 602 13.23 -7.62 3.03
N GLY A 603 12.46 -6.54 2.79
CA GLY A 603 11.68 -6.37 1.55
C GLY A 603 12.55 -6.32 0.31
N GLU A 604 13.70 -5.66 0.38
CA GLU A 604 14.69 -5.59 -0.69
C GLU A 604 15.30 -6.96 -0.99
N PHE A 605 15.53 -7.77 0.04
CA PHE A 605 16.02 -9.14 -0.13
C PHE A 605 15.02 -10.02 -0.89
N PHE A 606 13.75 -9.93 -0.55
CA PHE A 606 12.69 -10.65 -1.26
C PHE A 606 12.54 -10.20 -2.71
N ALA A 607 12.54 -8.90 -2.94
CA ALA A 607 12.44 -8.32 -4.29
C ALA A 607 13.62 -8.74 -5.17
N LEU A 608 14.82 -8.76 -4.61
CA LEU A 608 16.03 -9.21 -5.32
C LEU A 608 15.95 -10.69 -5.71
N ALA A 609 15.52 -11.56 -4.80
CA ALA A 609 15.33 -12.98 -5.08
C ALA A 609 14.32 -13.21 -6.21
N ALA A 610 13.17 -12.53 -6.15
CA ALA A 610 12.15 -12.58 -7.19
C ALA A 610 12.62 -12.02 -8.53
N SER A 611 13.43 -10.96 -8.52
CA SER A 611 14.06 -10.39 -9.71
C SER A 611 15.02 -11.38 -10.39
N PHE A 612 15.83 -12.10 -9.64
CA PHE A 612 16.68 -13.17 -10.17
C PHE A 612 15.87 -14.34 -10.73
N GLU A 613 14.80 -14.76 -10.05
CA GLU A 613 13.90 -15.81 -10.53
C GLU A 613 13.27 -15.42 -11.88
N HIS A 614 12.75 -14.19 -11.98
CA HIS A 614 12.21 -13.65 -13.23
C HIS A 614 13.27 -13.65 -14.34
N LEU A 615 14.49 -13.22 -14.02
CA LEU A 615 15.57 -13.18 -15.01
C LEU A 615 15.92 -14.59 -15.52
N ALA A 616 15.96 -15.58 -14.62
CA ALA A 616 16.19 -16.98 -14.99
C ALA A 616 15.11 -17.48 -15.97
N GLN A 617 13.84 -17.16 -15.69
CA GLN A 617 12.70 -17.58 -16.52
C GLN A 617 12.67 -16.84 -17.87
N SER A 618 12.92 -15.53 -17.87
CA SER A 618 12.80 -14.69 -19.07
C SER A 618 13.99 -14.80 -20.02
N THR A 619 15.21 -15.06 -19.52
CA THR A 619 16.44 -15.10 -20.32
C THR A 619 17.05 -16.51 -20.44
N GLY A 620 16.59 -17.47 -19.64
CA GLY A 620 17.20 -18.81 -19.54
C GLY A 620 18.53 -18.82 -18.79
N ASN A 621 18.86 -17.78 -18.02
CA ASN A 621 20.10 -17.72 -17.23
C ASN A 621 19.98 -18.64 -15.99
N ALA A 622 20.53 -19.84 -16.08
CA ALA A 622 20.48 -20.82 -14.99
C ALA A 622 21.18 -20.34 -13.70
N ARG A 623 22.23 -19.49 -13.81
CA ARG A 623 22.92 -18.92 -12.65
C ARG A 623 22.05 -17.92 -11.88
N ALA A 624 21.16 -17.22 -12.58
CA ALA A 624 20.16 -16.36 -11.94
C ALA A 624 19.23 -17.19 -11.02
N GLN A 625 18.82 -18.38 -11.45
CA GLN A 625 18.05 -19.30 -10.61
C GLN A 625 18.81 -19.73 -9.35
N VAL A 626 20.09 -20.05 -9.51
CA VAL A 626 20.96 -20.40 -8.37
C VAL A 626 21.08 -19.24 -7.39
N LEU A 627 21.24 -18.00 -7.89
CA LEU A 627 21.26 -16.80 -7.04
C LEU A 627 19.93 -16.61 -6.29
N ALA A 628 18.79 -16.79 -6.95
CA ALA A 628 17.47 -16.66 -6.34
C ALA A 628 17.25 -17.66 -5.20
N GLU A 629 17.51 -18.95 -5.46
CA GLU A 629 17.32 -20.02 -4.49
C GLU A 629 18.27 -19.91 -3.29
N THR A 630 19.53 -19.56 -3.54
CA THR A 630 20.52 -19.40 -2.47
C THR A 630 20.22 -18.16 -1.62
N LEU A 631 19.72 -17.09 -2.22
CA LEU A 631 19.31 -15.89 -1.51
C LEU A 631 18.09 -16.16 -0.61
N ASP A 632 17.10 -16.92 -1.07
CA ASP A 632 15.95 -17.30 -0.22
C ASP A 632 16.39 -18.16 0.98
N ARG A 633 17.28 -19.13 0.78
CA ARG A 633 17.85 -19.92 1.88
C ARG A 633 18.69 -19.08 2.85
N ALA A 634 19.47 -18.13 2.33
CA ALA A 634 20.22 -17.18 3.15
C ALA A 634 19.28 -16.29 3.98
N THR A 635 18.18 -15.86 3.38
CA THR A 635 17.15 -15.07 4.06
C THR A 635 16.44 -15.88 5.15
N ALA A 636 16.22 -17.18 4.93
CA ALA A 636 15.69 -18.07 5.96
C ALA A 636 16.66 -18.16 7.16
N THR A 637 17.96 -18.31 6.91
CA THR A 637 18.99 -18.29 7.97
C THR A 637 19.01 -16.94 8.68
N PHE A 638 18.97 -15.84 7.93
CA PHE A 638 18.92 -14.46 8.45
C PHE A 638 17.74 -14.25 9.43
N LEU A 639 16.56 -14.75 9.08
CA LEU A 639 15.37 -14.67 9.94
C LEU A 639 15.54 -15.54 11.20
N ASN A 640 15.99 -16.78 11.06
CA ASN A 640 16.16 -17.71 12.17
C ASN A 640 17.23 -17.25 13.17
N GLU A 641 18.27 -16.57 12.71
CA GLU A 641 19.36 -16.01 13.52
C GLU A 641 19.10 -14.59 14.02
N ASP A 642 17.89 -14.05 13.80
CA ASP A 642 17.44 -12.71 14.23
C ASP A 642 18.44 -11.59 13.84
N LYS A 643 18.75 -11.50 12.54
CA LYS A 643 19.73 -10.53 12.02
C LYS A 643 19.10 -9.24 11.46
N SER A 644 17.81 -9.00 11.69
CA SER A 644 17.19 -7.70 11.46
C SER A 644 17.78 -6.61 12.37
N PRO A 645 17.70 -5.32 11.98
CA PRO A 645 18.23 -4.23 12.79
C PRO A 645 17.66 -4.23 14.20
N SER A 646 18.53 -4.15 15.20
CA SER A 646 18.11 -4.12 16.59
C SER A 646 17.37 -2.82 16.95
N ARG A 647 16.60 -2.85 18.04
CA ARG A 647 15.84 -1.68 18.49
C ARG A 647 16.70 -0.63 19.20
N ARG A 648 17.92 -0.95 19.60
CA ARG A 648 18.78 -0.13 20.45
C ARG A 648 20.19 -0.07 19.91
N LEU A 649 20.85 1.05 20.17
CA LEU A 649 22.30 1.23 19.97
C LEU A 649 23.10 0.11 20.63
N GLY A 650 24.26 -0.22 20.06
CA GLY A 650 25.13 -1.28 20.52
C GLY A 650 24.83 -2.66 19.94
N GLY A 651 23.73 -2.79 19.19
CA GLY A 651 23.43 -3.95 18.36
C GLY A 651 23.68 -3.66 16.89
N ILE A 652 23.42 -4.67 16.03
CA ILE A 652 23.50 -4.46 14.59
C ILE A 652 22.37 -3.55 14.09
N ASP A 653 22.70 -2.70 13.15
CA ASP A 653 21.74 -1.89 12.40
C ASP A 653 21.58 -2.41 10.97
N ASN A 654 21.02 -1.62 10.05
CA ASN A 654 20.85 -1.97 8.64
C ASN A 654 22.15 -2.47 7.97
N ARG A 655 23.29 -1.82 8.28
CA ARG A 655 24.62 -2.21 7.74
C ARG A 655 25.05 -3.57 8.23
N GLY A 656 24.80 -3.89 9.50
CA GLY A 656 25.04 -5.21 10.08
C GLY A 656 24.14 -6.29 9.48
N SER A 657 22.88 -5.95 9.21
CA SER A 657 21.96 -6.85 8.52
C SER A 657 22.45 -7.18 7.10
N HIS A 658 22.95 -6.20 6.36
CA HIS A 658 23.53 -6.42 5.03
C HIS A 658 24.80 -7.30 5.08
N PHE A 659 25.62 -7.11 6.11
CA PHE A 659 26.77 -8.00 6.33
C PHE A 659 26.33 -9.45 6.56
N TYR A 660 25.39 -9.68 7.47
CA TYR A 660 24.92 -11.04 7.77
C TYR A 660 24.24 -11.70 6.58
N LEU A 661 23.40 -10.96 5.83
CA LEU A 661 22.84 -11.51 4.60
C LEU A 661 23.94 -11.90 3.61
N SER A 662 24.95 -11.04 3.43
CA SER A 662 26.08 -11.31 2.52
C SER A 662 26.83 -12.56 2.96
N LEU A 663 27.11 -12.71 4.25
CA LEU A 663 27.75 -13.89 4.81
C LEU A 663 26.94 -15.17 4.52
N TYR A 664 25.66 -15.18 4.86
CA TYR A 664 24.82 -16.36 4.68
C TYR A 664 24.60 -16.67 3.19
N TRP A 665 24.45 -15.67 2.37
CA TRP A 665 24.31 -15.87 0.92
C TRP A 665 25.59 -16.43 0.29
N ALA A 666 26.76 -15.92 0.66
CA ALA A 666 28.05 -16.49 0.21
C ALA A 666 28.21 -17.96 0.67
N GLN A 667 27.79 -18.28 1.91
CA GLN A 667 27.82 -19.65 2.41
C GLN A 667 26.89 -20.58 1.63
N GLU A 668 25.68 -20.14 1.31
CA GLU A 668 24.74 -20.91 0.51
C GLU A 668 25.24 -21.11 -0.93
N LEU A 669 25.82 -20.07 -1.53
CA LEU A 669 26.44 -20.15 -2.86
C LEU A 669 27.64 -21.09 -2.88
N ALA A 670 28.46 -21.08 -1.84
CA ALA A 670 29.61 -22.00 -1.73
C ALA A 670 29.20 -23.46 -1.52
N ARG A 671 28.02 -23.73 -0.95
CA ARG A 671 27.55 -25.10 -0.64
C ARG A 671 26.66 -25.71 -1.72
N GLN A 672 26.09 -24.89 -2.61
CA GLN A 672 25.17 -25.38 -3.63
C GLN A 672 25.90 -26.29 -4.63
N THR A 673 25.14 -27.19 -5.27
CA THR A 673 25.67 -28.20 -6.21
C THR A 673 25.19 -28.00 -7.65
N GLY A 674 24.39 -26.97 -7.91
CA GLY A 674 23.81 -26.69 -9.22
C GLY A 674 24.80 -26.03 -10.20
N ASP A 675 25.80 -25.28 -9.69
CA ASP A 675 26.86 -24.64 -10.48
C ASP A 675 28.17 -24.65 -9.68
N ALA A 676 29.08 -25.52 -10.08
CA ALA A 676 30.36 -25.70 -9.41
C ALA A 676 31.29 -24.47 -9.52
N GLU A 677 31.22 -23.73 -10.67
CA GLU A 677 32.04 -22.52 -10.86
C GLU A 677 31.61 -21.41 -9.92
N LEU A 678 30.29 -21.24 -9.73
CA LEU A 678 29.77 -20.31 -8.72
C LEU A 678 30.17 -20.74 -7.31
N ALA A 679 30.07 -22.02 -6.97
CA ALA A 679 30.47 -22.52 -5.67
C ALA A 679 31.94 -22.22 -5.37
N ASP A 680 32.83 -22.52 -6.33
CA ASP A 680 34.27 -22.23 -6.22
C ASP A 680 34.58 -20.73 -6.11
N ALA A 681 33.82 -19.87 -6.85
CA ALA A 681 33.99 -18.43 -6.80
C ALA A 681 33.62 -17.84 -5.43
N PHE A 682 32.59 -18.37 -4.77
CA PHE A 682 32.10 -17.85 -3.49
C PHE A 682 32.73 -18.50 -2.24
N ALA A 683 33.36 -19.66 -2.36
CA ALA A 683 33.98 -20.35 -1.23
C ALA A 683 35.04 -19.51 -0.49
N PRO A 684 35.95 -18.76 -1.16
CA PRO A 684 36.90 -17.88 -0.48
C PRO A 684 36.23 -16.74 0.26
N LEU A 685 35.20 -16.11 -0.36
CA LEU A 685 34.45 -15.01 0.26
C LEU A 685 33.69 -15.49 1.50
N ALA A 686 32.98 -16.63 1.40
CA ALA A 686 32.25 -17.23 2.53
C ALA A 686 33.18 -17.48 3.71
N LYS A 687 34.38 -18.02 3.45
CA LYS A 687 35.41 -18.24 4.47
C LYS A 687 35.87 -16.93 5.09
N THR A 688 36.24 -15.95 4.27
CA THR A 688 36.74 -14.64 4.76
C THR A 688 35.69 -13.93 5.62
N LEU A 689 34.43 -13.88 5.17
CA LEU A 689 33.35 -13.22 5.93
C LEU A 689 33.10 -13.93 7.27
N ALA A 690 33.14 -15.26 7.31
CA ALA A 690 32.98 -16.02 8.55
C ALA A 690 34.17 -15.82 9.52
N GLU A 691 35.41 -15.82 9.03
CA GLU A 691 36.59 -15.60 9.86
C GLU A 691 36.69 -14.17 10.40
N GLN A 692 36.18 -13.20 9.66
CA GLN A 692 36.23 -11.77 10.01
C GLN A 692 34.90 -11.27 10.63
N GLU A 693 33.93 -12.12 10.90
CA GLU A 693 32.60 -11.74 11.42
C GLU A 693 32.70 -10.76 12.59
N ARG A 694 33.49 -11.15 13.62
CA ARG A 694 33.64 -10.31 14.81
C ARG A 694 34.25 -8.94 14.50
N THR A 695 35.33 -8.92 13.70
CA THR A 695 36.01 -7.68 13.31
C THR A 695 35.05 -6.73 12.59
N ILE A 696 34.28 -7.26 11.62
CA ILE A 696 33.33 -6.50 10.84
C ILE A 696 32.21 -5.93 11.72
N VAL A 697 31.64 -6.74 12.59
CA VAL A 697 30.58 -6.33 13.51
C VAL A 697 31.09 -5.25 14.48
N ASP A 698 32.31 -5.44 15.05
CA ASP A 698 32.92 -4.45 15.93
C ASP A 698 33.18 -3.11 15.20
N GLU A 699 33.63 -3.12 13.94
CA GLU A 699 33.78 -1.92 13.10
C GLU A 699 32.44 -1.21 12.85
N LEU A 700 31.37 -1.94 12.58
CA LEU A 700 30.03 -1.40 12.34
C LEU A 700 29.39 -0.79 13.61
N ILE A 701 29.64 -1.38 14.77
CA ILE A 701 29.14 -0.88 16.06
C ILE A 701 29.94 0.33 16.54
N ALA A 702 31.23 0.39 16.25
CA ALA A 702 32.14 1.43 16.76
C ALA A 702 31.79 2.85 16.29
N VAL A 703 31.06 3.00 15.19
CA VAL A 703 30.64 4.32 14.67
C VAL A 703 29.37 4.85 15.33
N GLN A 704 28.59 3.98 15.98
CA GLN A 704 27.29 4.32 16.54
C GLN A 704 27.38 5.28 17.74
N GLY A 705 26.28 5.99 18.02
CA GLY A 705 26.14 6.88 19.16
C GLY A 705 26.75 8.29 18.93
N LYS A 706 27.10 8.64 17.71
CA LYS A 706 27.60 9.94 17.31
C LYS A 706 26.80 10.51 16.14
N PRO A 707 26.71 11.84 15.99
CA PRO A 707 26.07 12.41 14.79
C PRO A 707 26.80 12.00 13.50
N ALA A 708 26.03 11.68 12.45
CA ALA A 708 26.51 11.42 11.10
C ALA A 708 26.12 12.57 10.16
N ASP A 709 27.02 12.94 9.26
CA ASP A 709 26.76 13.93 8.21
C ASP A 709 26.59 13.23 6.86
N ILE A 710 25.40 13.32 6.30
CA ILE A 710 25.07 12.78 4.99
C ILE A 710 24.91 13.86 3.91
N GLY A 711 25.10 15.15 4.26
CA GLY A 711 25.13 16.28 3.32
C GLY A 711 23.78 16.87 2.94
N GLY A 712 22.66 16.15 3.08
CA GLY A 712 21.30 16.61 2.76
C GLY A 712 20.27 15.54 3.13
N TYR A 713 19.02 15.94 3.21
CA TYR A 713 17.91 15.00 3.47
C TYR A 713 17.29 14.46 2.17
N TYR A 714 16.92 15.38 1.26
CA TYR A 714 16.33 15.03 -0.04
C TYR A 714 17.36 14.68 -1.09
N GLN A 715 18.54 15.34 -0.99
CA GLN A 715 19.69 15.08 -1.87
C GLN A 715 20.96 14.89 -1.03
N PRO A 716 21.18 13.69 -0.46
CA PRO A 716 22.40 13.37 0.26
C PRO A 716 23.63 13.51 -0.63
N ASP A 717 24.75 13.95 -0.03
CA ASP A 717 26.05 13.90 -0.72
C ASP A 717 26.49 12.44 -0.87
N PRO A 718 26.73 11.95 -2.11
CA PRO A 718 27.02 10.54 -2.35
C PRO A 718 28.27 10.02 -1.62
N ALA A 719 29.31 10.87 -1.51
CA ALA A 719 30.57 10.47 -0.84
C ALA A 719 30.38 10.37 0.68
N LYS A 720 29.66 11.33 1.28
CA LYS A 720 29.33 11.30 2.70
C LYS A 720 28.41 10.15 3.05
N ALA A 721 27.34 9.96 2.27
CA ALA A 721 26.39 8.86 2.47
C ALA A 721 27.09 7.49 2.35
N ALA A 722 27.95 7.31 1.34
CA ALA A 722 28.73 6.08 1.18
C ALA A 722 29.69 5.85 2.36
N ALA A 723 30.35 6.89 2.87
CA ALA A 723 31.25 6.79 4.02
C ALA A 723 30.51 6.38 5.30
N VAL A 724 29.32 6.98 5.55
CA VAL A 724 28.46 6.63 6.68
C VAL A 724 27.90 5.22 6.56
N MET A 725 27.47 4.82 5.37
CA MET A 725 26.81 3.52 5.17
C MET A 725 27.78 2.35 4.92
N ARG A 726 29.07 2.60 4.74
CA ARG A 726 30.12 1.58 4.53
C ARG A 726 31.33 1.77 5.44
N PRO A 727 31.15 1.86 6.78
CA PRO A 727 32.24 2.18 7.69
C PRO A 727 33.21 1.02 7.96
N SER A 728 32.83 -0.25 7.66
CA SER A 728 33.70 -1.41 7.83
C SER A 728 34.65 -1.57 6.65
N ALA A 729 35.91 -1.22 6.84
CA ALA A 729 36.95 -1.40 5.84
C ALA A 729 37.16 -2.89 5.52
N THR A 730 37.07 -3.76 6.52
CA THR A 730 37.21 -5.21 6.39
C THR A 730 36.11 -5.80 5.50
N PHE A 731 34.85 -5.41 5.71
CA PHE A 731 33.74 -5.86 4.88
C PHE A 731 33.84 -5.34 3.43
N ASN A 732 34.17 -4.05 3.29
CA ASN A 732 34.34 -3.46 1.97
C ASN A 732 35.45 -4.16 1.14
N GLN A 733 36.57 -4.49 1.79
CA GLN A 733 37.67 -5.22 1.14
C GLN A 733 37.26 -6.65 0.75
N ALA A 734 36.53 -7.33 1.62
CA ALA A 734 36.04 -8.68 1.34
C ALA A 734 35.11 -8.69 0.10
N ILE A 735 34.14 -7.77 0.02
CA ILE A 735 33.26 -7.65 -1.14
C ILE A 735 34.03 -7.28 -2.41
N ALA A 736 34.98 -6.34 -2.32
CA ALA A 736 35.81 -5.95 -3.45
C ALA A 736 36.68 -7.10 -4.00
N SER A 737 37.04 -8.08 -3.16
CA SER A 737 37.82 -9.25 -3.59
C SER A 737 37.01 -10.21 -4.49
N LEU A 738 35.70 -10.11 -4.51
CA LEU A 738 34.83 -10.89 -5.40
C LEU A 738 34.72 -10.26 -6.80
N ALA A 739 34.91 -8.95 -6.93
CA ALA A 739 34.78 -8.19 -8.20
C ALA A 739 35.94 -8.49 -9.24
#